data_312b50c4fb353651b03498a6307ae080
#
_entry.id   312b50c4fb353651b03498a6307ae080
#
_cell.length_a   1.000
_cell.length_b   1.000
_cell.length_c   1.000
_cell.angle_alpha   90.00
_cell.angle_beta   90.00
_cell.angle_gamma   90.00
#
_symmetry.space_group_name_H-M   'P 1'
#
loop_
_entity.id
_entity.type
_entity.pdbx_description
1 polymer ?
#
loop_
_entity_poly.entity_id
_entity_poly.type
_entity_poly.pdbx_seq_one_letter_code
_entity_poly.pdbx_strand_id
1 'polypeptide(L)'
;MTVDGAKKPNSYADAYFDIIDPKKTTITALGEERAQERFDDIKKEALAKVEAGRKEYEKNKKKYETEIKNAKDKLENAKDELLVGQATLNAEKSSAERTIQEKEAQLQQSEQTLSQLKSQYSSAKSYLDAQQKKLDDNLPQIQKQIAEAKEKLSSLDEELAKVDTQLQDPNLTELEKQLLQEKKAALETSRQVASPALTMLEAQISTMQEMVTMAASQLHALETQIATAQQQIETGKQQLASARVSAQQESAAAQDKITNGQKEIALGKLELEKQERDGAAKLQEAKEKLDRSEEDINSMETPKWYVLDRHSHYSYMDYGSAADRMGAIAKVFPLFFFLVAALVCLTTMTRMVDEERQEIGTLKALGYSKPDIAMKFVAYAAIASILGGICGAVIGMIVFPTVIFNAWGIMYTLPDVQLQADIGLAALAIGLASMITVAAALAACYKELVETPALLMRPKAPKNGKKILLERIPFIWKRFNFIYKVTARNIFRYKKRFLMTVIGISGCSALLVAGFGIQDSIGEIAVKQYGDIFKFDVTMTYKGEDTLSQKEQDLNELQKDSRVKSATAMAVYHGFYADEGEDKGIDLYVPQDVESLHTYISLRQRGSNEAISLNNDGAVITEKIAKDKHLKVGDTFPIDNGDGVKKDVKIAAITENYVGHIVYMTPSYYKSVYHKTPQNTGMFAIMRDSSEKDEQALGNAFMKKDTIDSVSFYSGIAASFQDTIASLSFIVVVLIISAGLLAFVVLYNLTNVNISERLREIATIKVLGFYDKEVSAYVYRENIFLTLIGALAGLVLGIVLHSLIMSLAELDTVMFGRNIEKLSFLYSVAITMVFAIIVNLVMYRKLKKIPMVESLKSVE
;
A
#
# COMPACT_ATOMS: atom_id res chain seq x y z
N MET A 1 -8.94 17.70 21.69
CA MET A 1 -10.33 17.95 22.11
C MET A 1 -11.19 16.74 21.78
N THR A 2 -12.07 16.34 22.65
CA THR A 2 -13.09 15.32 22.37
C THR A 2 -14.43 16.03 22.17
N VAL A 3 -15.11 15.70 21.09
CA VAL A 3 -16.43 16.25 20.77
C VAL A 3 -17.51 15.23 21.19
N ASP A 4 -18.48 15.67 21.97
CA ASP A 4 -19.58 14.82 22.39
C ASP A 4 -20.39 14.32 21.19
N GLY A 5 -20.67 13.01 21.18
CA GLY A 5 -21.35 12.35 20.08
C GLY A 5 -20.44 11.80 18.98
N ALA A 6 -19.21 12.32 18.81
CA ALA A 6 -18.27 11.91 17.76
C ALA A 6 -17.67 10.50 17.96
N LYS A 7 -17.88 9.87 19.10
CA LYS A 7 -17.43 8.48 19.37
C LYS A 7 -18.38 7.41 18.82
N LYS A 8 -19.60 7.77 18.48
CA LYS A 8 -20.62 6.81 18.04
C LYS A 8 -20.57 6.48 16.55
N PRO A 9 -20.49 7.46 15.64
CA PRO A 9 -20.42 7.16 14.21
C PRO A 9 -19.01 6.65 13.81
N ASN A 10 -18.97 5.95 12.68
CA ASN A 10 -17.70 5.61 12.04
C ASN A 10 -16.98 6.92 11.69
N SER A 11 -15.72 7.02 12.09
CA SER A 11 -14.92 8.24 11.95
C SER A 11 -14.52 8.61 10.51
N TYR A 12 -14.83 7.75 9.53
CA TYR A 12 -14.68 8.00 8.09
C TYR A 12 -16.03 8.30 7.40
N ALA A 13 -17.14 8.22 8.13
CA ALA A 13 -18.46 8.45 7.55
C ALA A 13 -18.89 9.92 7.70
N ASP A 14 -19.69 10.41 6.74
CA ASP A 14 -20.24 11.77 6.72
C ASP A 14 -20.88 12.14 8.06
N ALA A 15 -21.59 11.21 8.69
CA ALA A 15 -22.20 11.41 10.00
C ALA A 15 -21.22 11.77 11.14
N TYR A 16 -19.93 11.44 11.01
CA TYR A 16 -18.89 11.91 11.92
C TYR A 16 -18.53 13.37 11.62
N PHE A 17 -18.39 13.70 10.35
CA PHE A 17 -18.00 15.04 9.91
C PHE A 17 -19.13 16.04 10.12
N ASP A 18 -20.39 15.64 9.96
CA ASP A 18 -21.57 16.45 10.32
C ASP A 18 -21.53 16.94 11.77
N ILE A 19 -20.87 16.18 12.66
CA ILE A 19 -20.69 16.57 14.07
C ILE A 19 -19.44 17.42 14.27
N ILE A 20 -18.36 17.13 13.53
CA ILE A 20 -17.03 17.75 13.71
C ILE A 20 -16.92 19.09 12.99
N ASP A 21 -17.39 19.19 11.73
CA ASP A 21 -17.21 20.37 10.89
C ASP A 21 -17.80 21.66 11.46
N PRO A 22 -19.03 21.64 12.04
CA PRO A 22 -19.55 22.84 12.69
C PRO A 22 -18.71 23.29 13.90
N LYS A 23 -18.11 22.33 14.62
CA LYS A 23 -17.23 22.61 15.74
C LYS A 23 -15.87 23.11 15.29
N LYS A 24 -15.32 22.49 14.23
CA LYS A 24 -14.09 22.94 13.59
C LYS A 24 -14.22 24.37 13.10
N THR A 25 -15.29 24.67 12.37
CA THR A 25 -15.59 26.03 11.90
C THR A 25 -15.68 27.02 13.05
N THR A 26 -16.36 26.65 14.14
CA THR A 26 -16.49 27.49 15.33
C THR A 26 -15.12 27.74 16.00
N ILE A 27 -14.29 26.67 16.12
CA ILE A 27 -12.94 26.76 16.72
C ILE A 27 -12.01 27.55 15.82
N THR A 28 -12.10 27.37 14.49
CA THR A 28 -11.30 28.13 13.51
C THR A 28 -11.62 29.62 13.62
N ALA A 29 -12.88 30.00 13.60
CA ALA A 29 -13.30 31.39 13.74
C ALA A 29 -12.86 31.99 15.09
N LEU A 30 -13.04 31.24 16.18
CA LEU A 30 -12.57 31.64 17.51
C LEU A 30 -11.04 31.76 17.54
N GLY A 31 -10.33 30.85 16.89
CA GLY A 31 -8.88 30.83 16.78
C GLY A 31 -8.35 32.00 15.98
N GLU A 32 -8.98 32.33 14.87
CA GLU A 32 -8.65 33.52 14.06
C GLU A 32 -8.87 34.82 14.86
N GLU A 33 -10.01 34.92 15.56
CA GLU A 33 -10.30 36.05 16.44
C GLU A 33 -9.23 36.17 17.53
N ARG A 34 -8.90 35.05 18.18
CA ARG A 34 -7.87 35.01 19.23
C ARG A 34 -6.46 35.25 18.69
N ALA A 35 -6.13 34.80 17.53
CA ALA A 35 -4.86 35.05 16.87
C ALA A 35 -4.73 36.56 16.57
N GLN A 36 -5.81 37.15 16.06
CA GLN A 36 -5.85 38.59 15.80
C GLN A 36 -5.75 39.41 17.11
N GLU A 37 -6.56 39.08 18.13
CA GLU A 37 -6.47 39.73 19.44
C GLU A 37 -5.04 39.64 20.02
N ARG A 38 -4.45 38.48 20.00
CA ARG A 38 -3.11 38.24 20.53
C ARG A 38 -2.03 38.96 19.72
N PHE A 39 -2.20 38.97 18.39
CA PHE A 39 -1.32 39.75 17.51
C PHE A 39 -1.39 41.24 17.80
N ASP A 40 -2.62 41.75 17.92
CA ASP A 40 -2.82 43.17 18.24
C ASP A 40 -2.26 43.53 19.62
N ASP A 41 -2.43 42.65 20.62
CA ASP A 41 -1.83 42.82 21.96
C ASP A 41 -0.30 42.83 21.87
N ILE A 42 0.31 41.88 21.18
CA ILE A 42 1.78 41.79 21.03
C ILE A 42 2.30 43.01 20.27
N LYS A 43 1.64 43.38 19.17
CA LYS A 43 2.01 44.55 18.36
C LYS A 43 1.90 45.83 19.17
N LYS A 44 0.80 45.96 19.91
CA LYS A 44 0.58 47.11 20.80
C LYS A 44 1.63 47.18 21.91
N GLU A 45 1.95 46.05 22.53
CA GLU A 45 3.01 45.99 23.55
C GLU A 45 4.40 46.32 22.95
N ALA A 46 4.69 45.78 21.76
CA ALA A 46 5.94 46.05 21.08
C ALA A 46 6.06 47.54 20.66
N LEU A 47 5.01 48.07 20.06
CA LEU A 47 4.97 49.53 19.72
C LEU A 47 5.06 50.43 20.96
N ALA A 48 4.44 50.04 22.07
CA ALA A 48 4.57 50.76 23.33
C ALA A 48 6.02 50.79 23.85
N LYS A 49 6.78 49.69 23.65
CA LYS A 49 8.22 49.63 23.97
C LYS A 49 9.02 50.56 23.07
N VAL A 50 8.71 50.62 21.77
CA VAL A 50 9.36 51.52 20.81
C VAL A 50 9.01 52.99 21.18
N GLU A 51 7.74 53.24 21.47
CA GLU A 51 7.31 54.61 21.89
C GLU A 51 7.96 55.06 23.21
N ALA A 52 8.08 54.15 24.18
CA ALA A 52 8.85 54.38 25.40
C ALA A 52 10.32 54.68 25.09
N GLY A 53 10.92 53.88 24.16
CA GLY A 53 12.27 54.12 23.65
C GLY A 53 12.41 55.49 22.95
N ARG A 54 11.42 55.90 22.15
CA ARG A 54 11.39 57.25 21.53
C ARG A 54 11.32 58.37 22.58
N LYS A 55 10.48 58.20 23.60
CA LYS A 55 10.40 59.16 24.70
C LYS A 55 11.72 59.21 25.44
N GLU A 56 12.36 58.14 25.66
CA GLU A 56 13.68 58.05 26.27
C GLU A 56 14.75 58.67 25.37
N TYR A 57 14.73 58.43 24.07
CA TYR A 57 15.57 59.06 23.08
C TYR A 57 15.44 60.59 23.08
N GLU A 58 14.25 61.16 23.05
CA GLU A 58 14.01 62.61 23.10
C GLU A 58 14.44 63.18 24.43
N LYS A 59 14.21 62.47 25.53
CA LYS A 59 14.73 62.87 26.85
C LYS A 59 16.25 62.87 26.88
N ASN A 60 16.85 61.83 26.32
CA ASN A 60 18.32 61.73 26.27
C ASN A 60 18.92 62.74 25.30
N LYS A 61 18.26 63.07 24.20
CA LYS A 61 18.67 64.10 23.26
C LYS A 61 18.66 65.46 23.88
N LYS A 62 17.57 65.85 24.59
CA LYS A 62 17.50 67.12 25.35
C LYS A 62 18.56 67.19 26.44
N LYS A 63 18.78 66.08 27.12
CA LYS A 63 19.77 65.98 28.15
C LYS A 63 21.18 66.15 27.55
N TYR A 64 21.46 65.45 26.41
CA TYR A 64 22.72 65.59 25.69
C TYR A 64 22.95 67.03 25.19
N GLU A 65 21.93 67.65 24.54
CA GLU A 65 21.99 68.98 24.02
C GLU A 65 22.25 69.96 25.17
N THR A 66 21.67 69.72 26.38
CA THR A 66 21.90 70.52 27.57
C THR A 66 23.27 70.28 28.17
N GLU A 67 23.71 68.99 28.18
CA GLU A 67 25.03 68.64 28.72
C GLU A 67 26.18 69.13 27.86
N ILE A 68 26.05 69.07 26.52
CA ILE A 68 27.02 69.65 25.60
C ILE A 68 27.09 71.17 25.77
N LYS A 69 25.93 71.81 25.96
CA LYS A 69 25.87 73.27 26.25
C LYS A 69 26.58 73.64 27.58
N ASN A 70 26.45 72.69 28.54
CA ASN A 70 27.05 72.91 29.88
C ASN A 70 28.50 72.34 29.95
N ALA A 71 28.91 71.45 29.02
CA ALA A 71 30.22 70.79 29.03
C ALA A 71 31.36 71.71 28.57
N LYS A 72 31.06 72.90 28.01
CA LYS A 72 32.07 73.92 27.78
C LYS A 72 32.78 74.31 29.06
N ASP A 73 32.14 74.12 30.21
CA ASP A 73 32.67 74.62 31.51
C ASP A 73 33.17 73.49 32.45
N LYS A 74 32.94 72.16 32.08
CA LYS A 74 33.28 71.11 33.05
C LYS A 74 33.80 69.87 32.37
N LEU A 75 35.06 69.83 31.98
CA LEU A 75 35.76 68.69 31.41
C LEU A 75 35.81 67.43 32.33
N GLU A 76 35.57 67.68 33.63
CA GLU A 76 35.60 66.65 34.68
C GLU A 76 34.35 65.79 34.77
N ASN A 77 33.18 66.28 34.33
CA ASN A 77 31.95 65.51 34.31
C ASN A 77 31.91 64.49 33.16
N ALA A 78 32.65 64.76 32.08
CA ALA A 78 32.73 63.83 30.97
C ALA A 78 33.44 62.53 31.36
N LYS A 79 34.29 62.51 32.32
CA LYS A 79 34.98 61.33 32.85
C LYS A 79 34.03 60.43 33.65
N ASP A 80 33.15 61.05 34.44
CA ASP A 80 32.15 60.32 35.24
C ASP A 80 31.06 59.71 34.34
N GLU A 81 30.66 60.44 33.28
CA GLU A 81 29.75 59.89 32.25
C GLU A 81 30.35 58.70 31.46
N LEU A 82 31.62 58.79 31.22
CA LEU A 82 32.32 57.65 30.54
C LEU A 82 32.37 56.41 31.45
N LEU A 83 32.52 56.58 32.75
CA LEU A 83 32.46 55.51 33.75
C LEU A 83 31.06 54.86 33.84
N VAL A 84 29.99 55.65 33.70
CA VAL A 84 28.64 55.16 33.64
C VAL A 84 28.41 54.33 32.39
N GLY A 85 28.96 54.78 31.23
CA GLY A 85 28.97 54.04 30.00
C GLY A 85 29.66 52.69 30.14
N GLN A 86 30.80 52.64 30.85
CA GLN A 86 31.54 51.40 31.14
C GLN A 86 30.73 50.43 32.01
N ALA A 87 29.99 50.95 32.98
CA ALA A 87 29.11 50.15 33.86
C ALA A 87 27.94 49.54 33.08
N THR A 88 27.35 50.29 32.14
CA THR A 88 26.26 49.82 31.25
C THR A 88 26.76 48.70 30.35
N LEU A 89 27.92 48.85 29.75
CA LEU A 89 28.55 47.81 28.91
C LEU A 89 28.75 46.49 29.67
N ASN A 90 29.20 46.60 30.92
CA ASN A 90 29.40 45.42 31.76
C ASN A 90 28.05 44.71 32.10
N ALA A 91 26.98 45.50 32.28
CA ALA A 91 25.64 44.95 32.51
C ALA A 91 25.05 44.26 31.26
N GLU A 92 25.23 44.89 30.08
CA GLU A 92 24.79 44.28 28.79
C GLU A 92 25.56 43.01 28.49
N LYS A 93 26.86 42.98 28.71
CA LYS A 93 27.68 41.80 28.60
C LYS A 93 27.20 40.66 29.49
N SER A 94 26.88 40.97 30.74
CA SER A 94 26.34 39.96 31.67
C SER A 94 24.94 39.45 31.26
N SER A 95 24.15 40.31 30.64
CA SER A 95 22.82 39.90 30.11
C SER A 95 22.96 38.97 28.90
N ALA A 96 23.84 39.34 27.96
CA ALA A 96 24.12 38.50 26.80
C ALA A 96 24.71 37.14 27.20
N GLU A 97 25.61 37.13 28.18
CA GLU A 97 26.20 35.88 28.72
C GLU A 97 25.11 34.95 29.34
N ARG A 98 24.14 35.54 30.07
CA ARG A 98 23.01 34.77 30.62
C ARG A 98 22.17 34.13 29.52
N THR A 99 21.82 34.87 28.47
CA THR A 99 21.05 34.36 27.35
C THR A 99 21.76 33.22 26.63
N ILE A 100 23.09 33.34 26.49
CA ILE A 100 23.94 32.30 25.92
C ILE A 100 23.93 31.03 26.81
N GLN A 101 24.08 31.22 28.15
CA GLN A 101 24.04 30.09 29.09
C GLN A 101 22.71 29.36 29.09
N GLU A 102 21.58 30.08 29.00
CA GLU A 102 20.26 29.47 28.90
C GLU A 102 20.11 28.63 27.62
N LYS A 103 20.60 29.15 26.49
CA LYS A 103 20.58 28.40 25.23
C LYS A 103 21.52 27.18 25.25
N GLU A 104 22.67 27.31 25.93
CA GLU A 104 23.59 26.17 26.14
C GLU A 104 22.94 25.07 26.98
N ALA A 105 22.24 25.44 28.05
CA ALA A 105 21.51 24.48 28.87
C ALA A 105 20.41 23.78 28.09
N GLN A 106 19.66 24.52 27.25
CA GLN A 106 18.65 23.92 26.36
C GLN A 106 19.27 22.99 25.35
N LEU A 107 20.40 23.37 24.76
CA LEU A 107 21.13 22.52 23.81
C LEU A 107 21.63 21.26 24.50
N GLN A 108 22.23 21.40 25.68
CA GLN A 108 22.70 20.26 26.49
C GLN A 108 21.55 19.32 26.87
N GLN A 109 20.40 19.88 27.22
CA GLN A 109 19.19 19.07 27.45
C GLN A 109 18.75 18.32 26.18
N SER A 110 18.80 18.99 25.04
CA SER A 110 18.47 18.36 23.76
C SER A 110 19.47 17.26 23.38
N GLU A 111 20.78 17.48 23.63
CA GLU A 111 21.81 16.46 23.45
C GLU A 111 21.63 15.26 24.39
N GLN A 112 21.24 15.52 25.64
CA GLN A 112 20.88 14.43 26.57
C GLN A 112 19.66 13.65 26.06
N THR A 113 18.62 14.36 25.57
CA THR A 113 17.44 13.72 24.97
C THR A 113 17.84 12.87 23.75
N LEU A 114 18.70 13.39 22.87
CA LEU A 114 19.23 12.63 21.74
C LEU A 114 20.01 11.39 22.20
N SER A 115 20.82 11.54 23.24
CA SER A 115 21.56 10.41 23.83
C SER A 115 20.62 9.34 24.37
N GLN A 116 19.54 9.75 25.05
CA GLN A 116 18.51 8.84 25.53
C GLN A 116 17.80 8.13 24.37
N LEU A 117 17.43 8.89 23.33
CA LEU A 117 16.80 8.32 22.13
C LEU A 117 17.72 7.32 21.42
N LYS A 118 19.02 7.63 21.30
CA LYS A 118 20.03 6.70 20.75
C LYS A 118 20.18 5.44 21.62
N SER A 119 20.13 5.59 22.93
CA SER A 119 20.14 4.44 23.84
C SER A 119 18.88 3.57 23.67
N GLN A 120 17.72 4.23 23.58
CA GLN A 120 16.45 3.53 23.31
C GLN A 120 16.47 2.84 21.93
N TYR A 121 17.01 3.52 20.93
CA TYR A 121 17.19 2.93 19.58
C TYR A 121 18.10 1.70 19.64
N SER A 122 19.24 1.81 20.32
CA SER A 122 20.15 0.67 20.49
C SER A 122 19.49 -0.54 21.18
N SER A 123 18.68 -0.24 22.20
CA SER A 123 17.91 -1.26 22.92
C SER A 123 16.82 -1.87 22.04
N ALA A 124 16.09 -1.02 21.32
CA ALA A 124 15.06 -1.46 20.39
C ALA A 124 15.66 -2.29 19.24
N LYS A 125 16.83 -1.88 18.74
CA LYS A 125 17.56 -2.62 17.71
C LYS A 125 17.99 -3.99 18.22
N SER A 126 18.59 -4.04 19.40
CA SER A 126 18.97 -5.32 20.00
C SER A 126 17.76 -6.23 20.26
N TYR A 127 16.63 -5.63 20.60
CA TYR A 127 15.37 -6.36 20.75
C TYR A 127 14.86 -6.89 19.40
N LEU A 128 14.88 -6.06 18.36
CA LEU A 128 14.53 -6.49 17.01
C LEU A 128 15.42 -7.62 16.52
N ASP A 129 16.75 -7.46 16.66
CA ASP A 129 17.73 -8.48 16.26
C ASP A 129 17.49 -9.80 17.01
N ALA A 130 17.14 -9.71 18.31
CA ALA A 130 16.81 -10.88 19.12
C ALA A 130 15.49 -11.54 18.70
N GLN A 131 14.47 -10.76 18.33
CA GLN A 131 13.21 -11.30 17.83
C GLN A 131 13.38 -11.87 16.41
N GLN A 132 14.13 -11.18 15.56
CA GLN A 132 14.47 -11.68 14.23
C GLN A 132 15.22 -13.00 14.31
N LYS A 133 16.23 -13.07 15.18
CA LYS A 133 16.98 -14.32 15.40
C LYS A 133 16.08 -15.44 15.91
N LYS A 134 15.18 -15.14 16.84
CA LYS A 134 14.21 -16.13 17.32
C LYS A 134 13.28 -16.60 16.20
N LEU A 135 12.89 -15.70 15.30
CA LEU A 135 12.10 -16.06 14.14
C LEU A 135 12.93 -16.96 13.22
N ASP A 136 14.15 -16.53 12.87
CA ASP A 136 15.05 -17.24 11.94
C ASP A 136 15.43 -18.63 12.48
N ASP A 137 15.70 -18.74 13.79
CA ASP A 137 16.07 -19.98 14.45
C ASP A 137 14.87 -20.97 14.53
N ASN A 138 13.67 -20.45 14.76
CA ASN A 138 12.49 -21.30 14.95
C ASN A 138 11.70 -21.56 13.66
N LEU A 139 11.75 -20.62 12.72
CA LEU A 139 10.96 -20.69 11.48
C LEU A 139 11.17 -22.00 10.71
N PRO A 140 12.43 -22.45 10.48
CA PRO A 140 12.64 -23.71 9.75
C PRO A 140 12.05 -24.92 10.46
N GLN A 141 12.12 -24.93 11.80
CA GLN A 141 11.59 -26.03 12.60
C GLN A 141 10.06 -26.03 12.60
N ILE A 142 9.44 -24.86 12.78
CA ILE A 142 7.98 -24.75 12.74
C ILE A 142 7.45 -25.00 11.32
N GLN A 143 8.13 -24.53 10.28
CA GLN A 143 7.78 -24.82 8.89
C GLN A 143 7.86 -26.32 8.59
N LYS A 144 8.87 -27.01 9.14
CA LYS A 144 8.97 -28.45 9.03
C LYS A 144 7.79 -29.14 9.75
N GLN A 145 7.47 -28.68 10.96
CA GLN A 145 6.30 -29.19 11.70
C GLN A 145 4.98 -28.93 10.99
N ILE A 146 4.83 -27.77 10.34
CA ILE A 146 3.66 -27.45 9.51
C ILE A 146 3.59 -28.41 8.31
N ALA A 147 4.73 -28.65 7.65
CA ALA A 147 4.78 -29.60 6.53
C ALA A 147 4.38 -31.00 6.98
N GLU A 148 4.94 -31.46 8.09
CA GLU A 148 4.60 -32.77 8.67
C GLU A 148 3.13 -32.84 9.13
N ALA A 149 2.59 -31.75 9.70
CA ALA A 149 1.19 -31.66 10.08
C ALA A 149 0.25 -31.65 8.86
N LYS A 150 0.63 -30.94 7.79
CA LYS A 150 -0.10 -30.94 6.51
C LYS A 150 -0.10 -32.29 5.84
N GLU A 151 1.05 -32.95 5.83
CA GLU A 151 1.17 -34.33 5.31
C GLU A 151 0.28 -35.30 6.09
N LYS A 152 0.30 -35.18 7.42
CA LYS A 152 -0.54 -35.98 8.29
C LYS A 152 -2.03 -35.70 8.10
N LEU A 153 -2.40 -34.43 7.95
CA LEU A 153 -3.79 -34.04 7.67
C LEU A 153 -4.25 -34.57 6.31
N SER A 154 -3.38 -34.45 5.29
CA SER A 154 -3.62 -34.97 3.95
C SER A 154 -3.80 -36.52 3.96
N SER A 155 -2.98 -37.20 4.75
CA SER A 155 -3.11 -38.66 4.89
C SER A 155 -4.41 -39.08 5.59
N LEU A 156 -4.84 -38.29 6.58
CA LEU A 156 -6.12 -38.52 7.26
C LEU A 156 -7.32 -38.24 6.35
N ASP A 157 -7.25 -37.18 5.54
CA ASP A 157 -8.29 -36.87 4.55
C ASP A 157 -8.38 -37.95 3.46
N GLU A 158 -7.23 -38.49 3.07
CA GLU A 158 -7.16 -39.60 2.12
C GLU A 158 -7.72 -40.91 2.71
N GLU A 159 -7.43 -41.18 3.98
CA GLU A 159 -8.02 -42.33 4.64
C GLU A 159 -9.52 -42.17 4.90
N LEU A 160 -9.96 -40.96 5.25
CA LEU A 160 -11.38 -40.63 5.39
C LEU A 160 -12.14 -40.85 4.07
N ALA A 161 -11.56 -40.37 2.97
CA ALA A 161 -12.15 -40.57 1.64
C ALA A 161 -12.26 -42.05 1.25
N LYS A 162 -11.27 -42.88 1.64
CA LYS A 162 -11.31 -44.34 1.44
C LYS A 162 -12.43 -44.96 2.26
N VAL A 163 -12.55 -44.59 3.52
CA VAL A 163 -13.60 -45.09 4.40
C VAL A 163 -14.99 -44.65 3.92
N ASP A 164 -15.13 -43.40 3.46
CA ASP A 164 -16.38 -42.91 2.87
C ASP A 164 -16.76 -43.66 1.59
N THR A 165 -15.76 -44.00 0.79
CA THR A 165 -15.98 -44.82 -0.44
C THR A 165 -16.38 -46.26 -0.10
N GLN A 166 -15.76 -46.79 0.97
CA GLN A 166 -16.12 -48.16 1.44
C GLN A 166 -17.52 -48.21 2.05
N LEU A 167 -17.95 -47.14 2.74
CA LEU A 167 -19.29 -47.04 3.32
C LEU A 167 -20.42 -47.00 2.30
N GLN A 168 -20.11 -46.63 1.06
CA GLN A 168 -21.07 -46.56 -0.04
C GLN A 168 -21.29 -47.92 -0.76
N ASP A 169 -20.55 -48.96 -0.37
CA ASP A 169 -20.75 -50.29 -0.97
C ASP A 169 -22.10 -50.89 -0.51
N PRO A 170 -23.00 -51.13 -1.43
CA PRO A 170 -24.35 -51.64 -1.09
C PRO A 170 -24.34 -53.07 -0.51
N ASN A 171 -23.21 -53.76 -0.56
CA ASN A 171 -23.10 -55.17 -0.11
C ASN A 171 -22.46 -55.31 1.30
N LEU A 172 -22.18 -54.25 1.97
CA LEU A 172 -21.65 -54.29 3.34
C LEU A 172 -22.64 -54.84 4.33
N THR A 173 -22.18 -55.75 5.16
CA THR A 173 -22.96 -56.24 6.31
C THR A 173 -23.06 -55.11 7.36
N GLU A 174 -24.12 -55.19 8.16
CA GLU A 174 -24.37 -54.17 9.19
C GLU A 174 -23.23 -54.00 10.19
N LEU A 175 -22.47 -55.08 10.43
CA LEU A 175 -21.30 -55.07 11.27
C LEU A 175 -20.09 -54.36 10.63
N GLU A 176 -19.91 -54.56 9.34
CA GLU A 176 -18.84 -53.87 8.57
C GLU A 176 -19.12 -52.39 8.41
N LYS A 177 -20.36 -52.01 8.23
CA LYS A 177 -20.76 -50.58 8.22
C LYS A 177 -20.50 -49.94 9.57
N GLN A 178 -20.83 -50.62 10.67
CA GLN A 178 -20.57 -50.10 12.00
C GLN A 178 -19.09 -49.93 12.28
N LEU A 179 -18.26 -50.88 11.85
CA LEU A 179 -16.79 -50.80 12.00
C LEU A 179 -16.17 -49.74 11.15
N LEU A 180 -16.69 -49.55 9.94
CA LEU A 180 -16.24 -48.42 9.08
C LEU A 180 -16.71 -47.06 9.60
N GLN A 181 -17.90 -47.00 10.19
CA GLN A 181 -18.39 -45.78 10.86
C GLN A 181 -17.56 -45.45 12.12
N GLU A 182 -17.19 -46.44 12.92
CA GLU A 182 -16.26 -46.24 14.06
C GLU A 182 -14.87 -45.80 13.56
N LYS A 183 -14.38 -46.41 12.48
CA LYS A 183 -13.12 -46.02 11.88
C LYS A 183 -13.22 -44.60 11.31
N LYS A 184 -14.32 -44.26 10.67
CA LYS A 184 -14.58 -42.91 10.21
C LYS A 184 -14.56 -41.89 11.34
N ALA A 185 -15.31 -42.18 12.40
CA ALA A 185 -15.36 -41.33 13.61
C ALA A 185 -13.96 -41.16 14.28
N ALA A 186 -13.18 -42.22 14.30
CA ALA A 186 -11.80 -42.15 14.83
C ALA A 186 -10.88 -41.29 13.96
N LEU A 187 -11.00 -41.39 12.63
CA LEU A 187 -10.25 -40.57 11.65
C LEU A 187 -10.71 -39.11 11.69
N GLU A 188 -12.03 -38.86 11.75
CA GLU A 188 -12.60 -37.52 11.93
C GLU A 188 -12.13 -36.90 13.26
N THR A 189 -12.10 -37.68 14.36
CA THR A 189 -11.54 -37.21 15.63
C THR A 189 -10.05 -36.88 15.52
N SER A 190 -9.30 -37.75 14.84
CA SER A 190 -7.86 -37.50 14.61
C SER A 190 -7.61 -36.28 13.74
N ARG A 191 -8.45 -36.08 12.73
CA ARG A 191 -8.46 -34.88 11.87
C ARG A 191 -8.83 -33.62 12.67
N GLN A 192 -9.83 -33.76 13.55
CA GLN A 192 -10.28 -32.66 14.43
C GLN A 192 -9.22 -32.22 15.43
N VAL A 193 -8.29 -33.12 15.77
CA VAL A 193 -7.13 -32.82 16.64
C VAL A 193 -5.96 -32.23 15.79
N ALA A 194 -5.75 -32.81 14.62
CA ALA A 194 -4.63 -32.41 13.75
C ALA A 194 -4.84 -31.02 13.13
N SER A 195 -6.09 -30.68 12.76
CA SER A 195 -6.41 -29.40 12.14
C SER A 195 -6.16 -28.18 13.06
N PRO A 196 -6.59 -28.20 14.34
CA PRO A 196 -6.25 -27.11 15.25
C PRO A 196 -4.75 -27.02 15.55
N ALA A 197 -4.04 -28.16 15.58
CA ALA A 197 -2.60 -28.17 15.80
C ALA A 197 -1.85 -27.46 14.65
N LEU A 198 -2.28 -27.70 13.41
CA LEU A 198 -1.76 -26.99 12.25
C LEU A 198 -2.04 -25.49 12.34
N THR A 199 -3.28 -25.12 12.68
CA THR A 199 -3.68 -23.72 12.85
C THR A 199 -2.88 -23.02 13.97
N MET A 200 -2.59 -23.74 15.04
CA MET A 200 -1.73 -23.23 16.12
C MET A 200 -0.29 -22.97 15.65
N LEU A 201 0.28 -23.86 14.86
CA LEU A 201 1.63 -23.70 14.33
C LEU A 201 1.71 -22.53 13.33
N GLU A 202 0.70 -22.40 12.48
CA GLU A 202 0.60 -21.27 11.56
C GLU A 202 0.40 -19.93 12.31
N ALA A 203 -0.44 -19.95 13.35
CA ALA A 203 -0.61 -18.81 14.25
C ALA A 203 0.69 -18.44 14.99
N GLN A 204 1.50 -19.43 15.32
CA GLN A 204 2.78 -19.20 16.03
C GLN A 204 3.79 -18.47 15.13
N ILE A 205 3.86 -18.84 13.83
CA ILE A 205 4.66 -18.09 12.86
C ILE A 205 4.14 -16.66 12.73
N SER A 206 2.81 -16.52 12.55
CA SER A 206 2.18 -15.20 12.44
C SER A 206 2.53 -14.31 13.63
N THR A 207 2.39 -14.84 14.85
CA THR A 207 2.70 -14.08 16.08
C THR A 207 4.18 -13.67 16.15
N MET A 208 5.09 -14.55 15.74
CA MET A 208 6.52 -14.22 15.73
C MET A 208 6.84 -13.16 14.66
N GLN A 209 6.20 -13.25 13.49
CA GLN A 209 6.35 -12.26 12.43
C GLN A 209 5.77 -10.90 12.84
N GLU A 210 4.63 -10.90 13.53
CA GLU A 210 4.05 -9.68 14.11
C GLU A 210 5.00 -9.01 15.10
N MET A 211 5.61 -9.78 16.00
CA MET A 211 6.56 -9.23 16.98
C MET A 211 7.76 -8.58 16.29
N VAL A 212 8.28 -9.21 15.25
CA VAL A 212 9.38 -8.63 14.44
C VAL A 212 8.92 -7.36 13.75
N THR A 213 7.71 -7.37 13.16
CA THR A 213 7.15 -6.22 12.45
C THR A 213 6.88 -5.05 13.40
N MET A 214 6.32 -5.33 14.59
CA MET A 214 6.12 -4.31 15.61
C MET A 214 7.45 -3.72 16.09
N ALA A 215 8.45 -4.58 16.34
CA ALA A 215 9.76 -4.12 16.75
C ALA A 215 10.44 -3.26 15.66
N ALA A 216 10.30 -3.65 14.39
CA ALA A 216 10.81 -2.88 13.26
C ALA A 216 10.13 -1.50 13.13
N SER A 217 8.81 -1.45 13.33
CA SER A 217 8.08 -0.17 13.28
C SER A 217 8.46 0.77 14.43
N GLN A 218 8.67 0.21 15.63
CA GLN A 218 9.17 1.00 16.77
C GLN A 218 10.58 1.54 16.50
N LEU A 219 11.44 0.70 15.91
CA LEU A 219 12.79 1.13 15.55
C LEU A 219 12.76 2.29 14.54
N HIS A 220 11.93 2.18 13.52
CA HIS A 220 11.76 3.24 12.51
C HIS A 220 11.19 4.55 13.10
N ALA A 221 10.25 4.43 14.05
CA ALA A 221 9.75 5.62 14.77
C ALA A 221 10.87 6.31 15.57
N LEU A 222 11.73 5.53 16.23
CA LEU A 222 12.89 6.06 16.96
C LEU A 222 13.93 6.67 16.03
N GLU A 223 14.17 6.08 14.84
CA GLU A 223 15.03 6.67 13.80
C GLU A 223 14.55 8.07 13.40
N THR A 224 13.24 8.19 13.16
CA THR A 224 12.61 9.45 12.79
C THR A 224 12.76 10.48 13.91
N GLN A 225 12.55 10.06 15.17
CA GLN A 225 12.72 10.92 16.33
C GLN A 225 14.20 11.37 16.51
N ILE A 226 15.14 10.44 16.32
CA ILE A 226 16.57 10.73 16.37
C ILE A 226 16.95 11.74 15.29
N ALA A 227 16.48 11.51 14.03
CA ALA A 227 16.75 12.44 12.93
C ALA A 227 16.21 13.83 13.23
N THR A 228 14.98 13.90 13.75
CA THR A 228 14.36 15.16 14.16
C THR A 228 15.14 15.85 15.29
N ALA A 229 15.51 15.10 16.31
CA ALA A 229 16.30 15.62 17.42
C ALA A 229 17.69 16.10 16.98
N GLN A 230 18.33 15.36 16.07
CA GLN A 230 19.61 15.76 15.48
C GLN A 230 19.50 17.08 14.71
N GLN A 231 18.44 17.22 13.91
CA GLN A 231 18.19 18.46 13.18
C GLN A 231 17.92 19.63 14.13
N GLN A 232 17.15 19.41 15.21
CA GLN A 232 16.92 20.43 16.22
C GLN A 232 18.19 20.87 16.92
N ILE A 233 19.07 19.92 17.26
CA ILE A 233 20.36 20.18 17.88
C ILE A 233 21.25 21.00 16.94
N GLU A 234 21.32 20.61 15.67
CA GLU A 234 22.14 21.32 14.69
C GLU A 234 21.65 22.75 14.49
N THR A 235 20.32 22.93 14.40
CA THR A 235 19.71 24.26 14.38
C THR A 235 20.01 25.05 15.66
N GLY A 236 19.93 24.39 16.82
CA GLY A 236 20.28 25.00 18.11
C GLY A 236 21.76 25.44 18.20
N LYS A 237 22.67 24.59 17.67
CA LYS A 237 24.10 24.92 17.60
C LYS A 237 24.38 26.13 16.71
N GLN A 238 23.72 26.21 15.57
CA GLN A 238 23.83 27.35 14.67
C GLN A 238 23.30 28.63 15.31
N GLN A 239 22.15 28.54 15.99
CA GLN A 239 21.59 29.68 16.73
C GLN A 239 22.47 30.12 17.91
N LEU A 240 23.09 29.19 18.61
CA LEU A 240 24.01 29.47 19.68
C LEU A 240 25.31 30.12 19.17
N ALA A 241 25.85 29.58 18.07
CA ALA A 241 27.05 30.14 17.43
C ALA A 241 26.82 31.58 16.95
N SER A 242 25.64 31.83 16.30
CA SER A 242 25.31 33.21 15.87
C SER A 242 25.11 34.14 17.04
N ALA A 243 24.45 33.70 18.11
CA ALA A 243 24.26 34.53 19.32
C ALA A 243 25.62 34.90 20.00
N ARG A 244 26.56 33.94 20.04
CA ARG A 244 27.92 34.22 20.57
C ARG A 244 28.68 35.26 19.74
N VAL A 245 28.62 35.09 18.39
CA VAL A 245 29.30 36.03 17.49
C VAL A 245 28.73 37.42 17.63
N SER A 246 27.39 37.55 17.66
CA SER A 246 26.75 38.87 17.86
C SER A 246 27.14 39.51 19.18
N ALA A 247 27.02 38.76 20.30
CA ALA A 247 27.40 39.27 21.62
C ALA A 247 28.87 39.67 21.71
N GLN A 248 29.75 38.93 21.10
CA GLN A 248 31.16 39.21 21.10
C GLN A 248 31.50 40.45 20.26
N GLN A 249 30.86 40.59 19.08
CA GLN A 249 31.02 41.74 18.20
C GLN A 249 30.50 43.04 18.87
N GLU A 250 29.32 42.97 19.50
CA GLU A 250 28.71 44.11 20.19
C GLU A 250 29.58 44.57 21.39
N SER A 251 30.07 43.60 22.18
CA SER A 251 30.94 43.88 23.32
C SER A 251 32.28 44.50 22.89
N ALA A 252 32.89 43.98 21.84
CA ALA A 252 34.15 44.49 21.30
C ALA A 252 33.98 45.94 20.75
N ALA A 253 32.89 46.12 19.95
CA ALA A 253 32.62 47.47 19.40
C ALA A 253 32.34 48.51 20.44
N ALA A 254 31.65 48.14 21.53
CA ALA A 254 31.37 49.06 22.64
C ALA A 254 32.62 49.38 23.47
N GLN A 255 33.51 48.39 23.70
CA GLN A 255 34.79 48.61 24.40
C GLN A 255 35.70 49.53 23.62
N ASP A 256 35.72 49.41 22.27
CA ASP A 256 36.50 50.30 21.40
C ASP A 256 36.00 51.75 21.45
N LYS A 257 34.69 51.94 21.49
CA LYS A 257 34.07 53.26 21.64
C LYS A 257 34.47 53.92 22.97
N ILE A 258 34.45 53.17 24.07
CA ILE A 258 34.85 53.64 25.40
C ILE A 258 36.33 53.99 25.44
N THR A 259 37.18 53.14 24.85
CA THR A 259 38.61 53.37 24.81
C THR A 259 38.99 54.58 23.95
N ASN A 260 38.26 54.81 22.85
CA ASN A 260 38.46 55.99 22.03
C ASN A 260 37.97 57.28 22.76
N GLY A 261 36.82 57.22 23.45
CA GLY A 261 36.36 58.34 24.29
C GLY A 261 37.32 58.65 25.40
N GLN A 262 37.95 57.65 26.05
CA GLN A 262 39.02 57.88 27.04
C GLN A 262 40.25 58.61 26.49
N LYS A 263 40.64 58.14 25.22
CA LYS A 263 41.75 58.83 24.53
C LYS A 263 41.38 60.25 24.13
N GLU A 264 40.14 60.44 23.66
CA GLU A 264 39.70 61.84 23.31
C GLU A 264 39.59 62.77 24.52
N ILE A 265 39.10 62.25 25.63
CA ILE A 265 39.09 63.02 26.93
C ILE A 265 40.55 63.32 27.42
N ALA A 266 41.43 62.34 27.22
CA ALA A 266 42.85 62.49 27.60
C ALA A 266 43.63 63.42 26.68
N LEU A 267 43.25 63.56 25.44
CA LEU A 267 43.88 64.49 24.48
C LEU A 267 43.44 65.94 24.56
N GLY A 268 42.47 66.23 25.47
CA GLY A 268 42.22 67.58 25.96
C GLY A 268 41.50 68.59 25.02
N LYS A 269 41.48 69.84 25.36
CA LYS A 269 40.72 70.98 24.89
C LYS A 269 40.49 71.22 23.38
N LEU A 270 41.14 70.43 22.48
CA LEU A 270 41.12 70.65 21.03
C LEU A 270 39.99 69.93 20.28
N GLU A 271 39.29 68.99 20.87
CA GLU A 271 38.30 68.20 20.19
C GLU A 271 36.82 68.32 20.61
N LEU A 272 36.45 69.43 21.34
CA LEU A 272 35.07 69.69 21.77
C LEU A 272 34.10 69.77 20.57
N GLU A 273 34.54 70.37 19.44
CA GLU A 273 33.77 70.44 18.19
C GLU A 273 33.62 69.03 17.57
N LYS A 274 34.60 68.12 17.78
CA LYS A 274 34.52 66.76 17.31
C LYS A 274 33.54 65.90 18.15
N GLN A 275 33.50 66.17 19.49
CA GLN A 275 32.55 65.53 20.38
C GLN A 275 31.09 65.91 20.06
N GLU A 276 30.81 67.14 19.65
CA GLU A 276 29.49 67.57 19.21
C GLU A 276 29.08 66.79 17.94
N ARG A 277 29.99 66.60 17.02
CA ARG A 277 29.74 65.83 15.78
C ARG A 277 29.53 64.34 16.03
N ASP A 278 30.38 63.76 16.90
CA ASP A 278 30.29 62.32 17.24
C ASP A 278 29.06 62.00 18.08
N GLY A 279 28.63 62.95 18.94
CA GLY A 279 27.39 62.80 19.67
C GLY A 279 26.11 62.90 18.82
N ALA A 280 26.14 63.80 17.82
CA ALA A 280 25.07 63.94 16.88
C ALA A 280 24.93 62.66 16.04
N ALA A 281 26.07 62.03 15.63
CA ALA A 281 26.08 60.76 14.90
C ALA A 281 25.51 59.60 15.69
N LYS A 282 25.83 59.52 17.02
CA LYS A 282 25.26 58.48 17.91
C LYS A 282 23.77 58.62 18.11
N LEU A 283 23.26 59.82 18.23
CA LEU A 283 21.83 60.12 18.31
C LEU A 283 21.13 59.75 17.00
N GLN A 284 21.77 60.00 15.87
CA GLN A 284 21.25 59.60 14.58
C GLN A 284 21.15 58.06 14.45
N GLU A 285 22.19 57.35 14.86
CA GLU A 285 22.22 55.88 14.85
C GLU A 285 21.15 55.27 15.79
N ALA A 286 20.96 55.83 16.97
CA ALA A 286 19.90 55.39 17.88
C ALA A 286 18.51 55.65 17.33
N LYS A 287 18.30 56.73 16.63
CA LYS A 287 17.05 57.03 15.93
C LYS A 287 16.77 56.02 14.83
N GLU A 288 17.77 55.74 14.00
CA GLU A 288 17.64 54.77 12.90
C GLU A 288 17.34 53.36 13.44
N LYS A 289 17.86 52.97 14.60
CA LYS A 289 17.58 51.68 15.22
C LYS A 289 16.16 51.61 15.74
N LEU A 290 15.64 52.67 16.29
CA LEU A 290 14.23 52.75 16.72
C LEU A 290 13.28 52.74 15.51
N ASP A 291 13.66 53.47 14.44
CA ASP A 291 12.85 53.52 13.23
C ASP A 291 12.81 52.15 12.53
N ARG A 292 13.92 51.39 12.47
CA ARG A 292 13.94 50.01 11.98
C ARG A 292 13.09 49.05 12.84
N SER A 293 13.22 49.16 14.18
CA SER A 293 12.39 48.34 15.06
C SER A 293 10.90 48.58 14.87
N GLU A 294 10.51 49.83 14.57
CA GLU A 294 9.12 50.17 14.27
C GLU A 294 8.67 49.62 12.91
N GLU A 295 9.55 49.62 11.89
CA GLU A 295 9.31 49.04 10.58
C GLU A 295 9.15 47.54 10.67
N ASP A 296 10.03 46.84 11.41
CA ASP A 296 9.95 45.41 11.65
C ASP A 296 8.61 45.00 12.32
N ILE A 297 8.20 45.78 13.35
CA ILE A 297 6.92 45.51 14.03
C ILE A 297 5.72 45.77 13.11
N ASN A 298 5.82 46.77 12.23
CA ASN A 298 4.75 47.08 11.31
C ASN A 298 4.67 46.09 10.13
N SER A 299 5.78 45.45 9.80
CA SER A 299 5.84 44.38 8.77
C SER A 299 5.47 43.00 9.30
N MET A 300 5.25 42.83 10.61
CA MET A 300 4.81 41.54 11.17
C MET A 300 3.49 41.09 10.55
N GLU A 301 3.45 39.85 10.09
CA GLU A 301 2.23 39.24 9.60
C GLU A 301 1.38 38.67 10.73
N THR A 302 0.06 38.68 10.54
CA THR A 302 -0.88 38.03 11.47
C THR A 302 -0.63 36.54 11.54
N PRO A 303 -0.49 35.94 12.72
CA PRO A 303 -0.27 34.50 12.85
C PRO A 303 -1.49 33.73 12.34
N LYS A 304 -1.24 32.71 11.59
CA LYS A 304 -2.29 31.82 11.09
C LYS A 304 -2.66 30.77 12.15
N TRP A 305 -3.95 30.62 12.37
CA TRP A 305 -4.50 29.62 13.27
C TRP A 305 -4.91 28.36 12.48
N TYR A 306 -4.34 27.24 12.83
CA TYR A 306 -4.63 25.96 12.17
C TYR A 306 -5.43 25.06 13.11
N VAL A 307 -6.62 24.63 12.67
CA VAL A 307 -7.41 23.63 13.37
C VAL A 307 -7.32 22.32 12.57
N LEU A 308 -6.48 21.43 13.06
CA LEU A 308 -6.25 20.13 12.44
C LEU A 308 -7.25 19.13 13.02
N ASP A 309 -7.91 18.42 12.13
CA ASP A 309 -8.80 17.30 12.44
C ASP A 309 -8.19 15.97 11.92
N ARG A 310 -8.98 14.92 11.95
CA ARG A 310 -8.54 13.62 11.42
C ARG A 310 -8.35 13.62 9.91
N HIS A 311 -9.08 14.46 9.15
CA HIS A 311 -8.87 14.63 7.70
C HIS A 311 -7.50 15.24 7.37
N SER A 312 -6.99 16.10 8.25
CA SER A 312 -5.68 16.69 8.06
C SER A 312 -4.52 15.70 8.29
N HIS A 313 -4.83 14.52 8.85
CA HIS A 313 -3.82 13.50 9.13
C HIS A 313 -3.74 12.50 7.99
N TYR A 314 -2.73 12.64 7.15
CA TYR A 314 -2.54 11.82 5.93
C TYR A 314 -2.68 10.31 6.18
N SER A 315 -1.92 9.74 7.13
CA SER A 315 -1.96 8.30 7.40
C SER A 315 -3.32 7.81 7.90
N TYR A 316 -4.07 8.67 8.57
CA TYR A 316 -5.42 8.34 9.01
C TYR A 316 -6.38 8.24 7.82
N MET A 317 -6.33 9.19 6.90
CA MET A 317 -7.16 9.19 5.69
C MET A 317 -6.74 8.08 4.74
N ASP A 318 -5.45 7.84 4.59
CA ASP A 318 -4.94 6.75 3.75
C ASP A 318 -5.39 5.37 4.27
N TYR A 319 -5.45 5.15 5.58
CA TYR A 319 -6.01 3.93 6.16
C TYR A 319 -7.48 3.72 5.77
N GLY A 320 -8.30 4.77 5.85
CA GLY A 320 -9.70 4.73 5.41
C GLY A 320 -9.83 4.37 3.93
N SER A 321 -9.08 5.05 3.09
CA SER A 321 -9.02 4.78 1.65
C SER A 321 -8.52 3.35 1.35
N ALA A 322 -7.56 2.85 2.12
CA ALA A 322 -7.09 1.47 2.00
C ALA A 322 -8.18 0.45 2.35
N ALA A 323 -8.99 0.74 3.39
CA ALA A 323 -10.15 -0.09 3.75
C ALA A 323 -11.23 -0.11 2.64
N ASP A 324 -11.54 1.04 2.04
CA ASP A 324 -12.51 1.15 0.95
C ASP A 324 -12.05 0.40 -0.30
N ARG A 325 -10.76 0.49 -0.64
CA ARG A 325 -10.15 -0.29 -1.74
C ARG A 325 -10.26 -1.79 -1.48
N MET A 326 -10.00 -2.24 -0.25
CA MET A 326 -10.17 -3.63 0.11
C MET A 326 -11.65 -4.07 -0.03
N GLY A 327 -12.58 -3.20 0.34
CA GLY A 327 -14.02 -3.39 0.12
C GLY A 327 -14.38 -3.52 -1.37
N ALA A 328 -13.76 -2.75 -2.24
CA ALA A 328 -13.95 -2.84 -3.70
C ALA A 328 -13.44 -4.18 -4.27
N ILE A 329 -12.24 -4.61 -3.86
CA ILE A 329 -11.68 -5.92 -4.22
C ILE A 329 -12.59 -7.04 -3.73
N ALA A 330 -13.09 -6.95 -2.49
CA ALA A 330 -13.97 -7.93 -1.88
C ALA A 330 -15.30 -8.12 -2.62
N LYS A 331 -15.73 -7.19 -3.47
CA LYS A 331 -16.93 -7.35 -4.31
C LYS A 331 -16.70 -8.25 -5.53
N VAL A 332 -15.48 -8.32 -6.04
CA VAL A 332 -15.16 -9.03 -7.29
C VAL A 332 -14.93 -10.53 -7.05
N PHE A 333 -14.14 -10.89 -6.05
CA PHE A 333 -13.77 -12.27 -5.79
C PHE A 333 -14.97 -13.20 -5.51
N PRO A 334 -15.96 -12.83 -4.69
CA PRO A 334 -17.12 -13.68 -4.42
C PRO A 334 -17.90 -14.09 -5.67
N LEU A 335 -17.96 -13.21 -6.68
CA LEU A 335 -18.63 -13.52 -7.92
C LEU A 335 -18.06 -14.79 -8.58
N PHE A 336 -16.73 -14.90 -8.64
CA PHE A 336 -16.06 -16.06 -9.23
C PHE A 336 -16.19 -17.30 -8.34
N PHE A 337 -16.06 -17.15 -7.03
CA PHE A 337 -16.25 -18.27 -6.10
C PHE A 337 -17.70 -18.81 -6.16
N PHE A 338 -18.71 -17.95 -6.19
CA PHE A 338 -20.11 -18.36 -6.34
C PHE A 338 -20.37 -19.03 -7.69
N LEU A 339 -19.77 -18.54 -8.76
CA LEU A 339 -19.92 -19.11 -10.08
C LEU A 339 -19.32 -20.54 -10.14
N VAL A 340 -18.15 -20.73 -9.54
CA VAL A 340 -17.53 -22.07 -9.43
C VAL A 340 -18.35 -22.97 -8.51
N ALA A 341 -18.84 -22.46 -7.37
CA ALA A 341 -19.70 -23.23 -6.46
C ALA A 341 -21.00 -23.66 -7.14
N ALA A 342 -21.62 -22.78 -7.91
CA ALA A 342 -22.82 -23.11 -8.72
C ALA A 342 -22.53 -24.24 -9.71
N LEU A 343 -21.38 -24.19 -10.39
CA LEU A 343 -20.98 -25.19 -11.35
C LEU A 343 -20.72 -26.54 -10.67
N VAL A 344 -20.02 -26.55 -9.53
CA VAL A 344 -19.78 -27.76 -8.74
C VAL A 344 -21.10 -28.35 -8.24
N CYS A 345 -21.99 -27.52 -7.72
CA CYS A 345 -23.31 -27.95 -7.28
C CYS A 345 -24.15 -28.51 -8.43
N LEU A 346 -24.16 -27.81 -9.57
CA LEU A 346 -24.91 -28.26 -10.76
C LEU A 346 -24.40 -29.62 -11.27
N THR A 347 -23.08 -29.81 -11.29
CA THR A 347 -22.48 -31.09 -11.69
C THR A 347 -22.83 -32.22 -10.75
N THR A 348 -22.70 -31.93 -9.43
CA THR A 348 -22.99 -32.93 -8.40
C THR A 348 -24.47 -33.27 -8.34
N MET A 349 -25.35 -32.29 -8.42
CA MET A 349 -26.80 -32.48 -8.42
C MET A 349 -27.28 -33.20 -9.71
N THR A 350 -26.74 -32.82 -10.88
CA THR A 350 -27.07 -33.52 -12.13
C THR A 350 -26.72 -35.00 -12.04
N ARG A 351 -25.56 -35.31 -11.46
CA ARG A 351 -25.17 -36.70 -11.24
C ARG A 351 -26.08 -37.42 -10.27
N MET A 352 -26.35 -36.80 -9.11
CA MET A 352 -27.22 -37.41 -8.08
C MET A 352 -28.63 -37.67 -8.63
N VAL A 353 -29.20 -36.73 -9.37
CA VAL A 353 -30.51 -36.88 -10.03
C VAL A 353 -30.45 -37.97 -11.12
N ASP A 354 -29.34 -38.05 -11.89
CA ASP A 354 -29.17 -39.10 -12.89
C ASP A 354 -29.02 -40.52 -12.27
N GLU A 355 -28.32 -40.64 -11.14
CA GLU A 355 -28.17 -41.88 -10.38
C GLU A 355 -29.50 -42.35 -9.77
N GLU A 356 -30.32 -41.43 -9.26
CA GLU A 356 -31.63 -41.74 -8.66
C GLU A 356 -32.81 -41.70 -9.66
N ARG A 357 -32.50 -41.63 -10.94
CA ARG A 357 -33.53 -41.50 -12.01
C ARG A 357 -34.61 -42.52 -11.94
N GLN A 358 -34.32 -43.79 -11.65
CA GLN A 358 -35.29 -44.85 -11.52
C GLN A 358 -36.22 -44.63 -10.31
N GLU A 359 -35.67 -44.24 -9.19
CA GLU A 359 -36.42 -43.88 -7.99
C GLU A 359 -37.37 -42.71 -8.26
N ILE A 360 -36.86 -41.66 -8.93
CA ILE A 360 -37.66 -40.50 -9.38
C ILE A 360 -38.83 -40.96 -10.29
N GLY A 361 -38.53 -41.91 -11.21
CA GLY A 361 -39.52 -42.51 -12.11
C GLY A 361 -40.61 -43.28 -11.32
N THR A 362 -40.21 -44.07 -10.32
CA THR A 362 -41.11 -44.84 -9.44
C THR A 362 -41.99 -43.90 -8.61
N LEU A 363 -41.38 -42.85 -7.96
CA LEU A 363 -42.17 -41.90 -7.19
C LEU A 363 -43.17 -41.16 -8.06
N LYS A 364 -42.79 -40.75 -9.26
CA LYS A 364 -43.73 -40.15 -10.23
C LYS A 364 -44.86 -41.11 -10.66
N ALA A 365 -44.51 -42.39 -10.84
CA ALA A 365 -45.52 -43.41 -11.17
C ALA A 365 -46.49 -43.66 -10.02
N LEU A 366 -46.02 -43.53 -8.79
CA LEU A 366 -46.83 -43.58 -7.57
C LEU A 366 -47.68 -42.31 -7.31
N GLY A 367 -47.56 -41.29 -8.15
CA GLY A 367 -48.38 -40.08 -8.08
C GLY A 367 -47.77 -38.93 -7.25
N TYR A 368 -46.53 -39.03 -6.80
CA TYR A 368 -45.85 -37.91 -6.10
C TYR A 368 -45.74 -36.69 -7.01
N SER A 369 -45.95 -35.52 -6.45
CA SER A 369 -45.87 -34.28 -7.22
C SER A 369 -44.39 -33.93 -7.55
N LYS A 370 -44.18 -33.15 -8.64
CA LYS A 370 -42.82 -32.72 -9.02
C LYS A 370 -42.10 -31.97 -7.90
N PRO A 371 -42.76 -31.05 -7.16
CA PRO A 371 -42.14 -30.38 -6.01
C PRO A 371 -41.74 -31.34 -4.91
N ASP A 372 -42.53 -32.31 -4.55
CA ASP A 372 -42.23 -33.30 -3.49
C ASP A 372 -40.96 -34.09 -3.81
N ILE A 373 -40.80 -34.50 -5.05
CA ILE A 373 -39.64 -35.24 -5.52
C ILE A 373 -38.40 -34.31 -5.54
N ALA A 374 -38.57 -33.07 -6.00
CA ALA A 374 -37.49 -32.08 -6.02
C ALA A 374 -37.03 -31.69 -4.61
N MET A 375 -37.92 -31.71 -3.61
CA MET A 375 -37.66 -31.29 -2.25
C MET A 375 -36.47 -32.07 -1.63
N LYS A 376 -36.32 -33.37 -1.90
CA LYS A 376 -35.17 -34.16 -1.45
C LYS A 376 -33.84 -33.54 -1.88
N PHE A 377 -33.73 -33.18 -3.17
CA PHE A 377 -32.52 -32.62 -3.74
C PHE A 377 -32.29 -31.16 -3.31
N VAL A 378 -33.39 -30.39 -3.21
CA VAL A 378 -33.36 -29.02 -2.72
C VAL A 378 -32.94 -28.98 -1.27
N ALA A 379 -33.54 -29.85 -0.42
CA ALA A 379 -33.17 -29.92 0.99
C ALA A 379 -31.69 -30.31 1.18
N TYR A 380 -31.21 -31.29 0.40
CA TYR A 380 -29.81 -31.68 0.42
C TYR A 380 -28.89 -30.51 0.07
N ALA A 381 -29.18 -29.82 -1.05
CA ALA A 381 -28.39 -28.66 -1.49
C ALA A 381 -28.46 -27.51 -0.48
N ALA A 382 -29.62 -27.22 0.09
CA ALA A 382 -29.82 -26.18 1.06
C ALA A 382 -29.05 -26.46 2.37
N ILE A 383 -29.21 -27.67 2.93
CA ILE A 383 -28.52 -28.08 4.17
C ILE A 383 -27.01 -28.03 3.98
N ALA A 384 -26.49 -28.61 2.89
CA ALA A 384 -25.07 -28.62 2.60
C ALA A 384 -24.52 -27.19 2.42
N SER A 385 -25.25 -26.33 1.74
CA SER A 385 -24.88 -24.94 1.50
C SER A 385 -24.93 -24.09 2.78
N ILE A 386 -25.97 -24.26 3.59
CA ILE A 386 -26.10 -23.54 4.87
C ILE A 386 -24.97 -23.95 5.84
N LEU A 387 -24.76 -25.26 6.02
CA LEU A 387 -23.70 -25.76 6.90
C LEU A 387 -22.32 -25.33 6.41
N GLY A 388 -22.05 -25.50 5.09
CA GLY A 388 -20.80 -25.02 4.49
C GLY A 388 -20.63 -23.51 4.60
N GLY A 389 -21.72 -22.76 4.40
CA GLY A 389 -21.77 -21.30 4.54
C GLY A 389 -21.47 -20.85 5.99
N ILE A 390 -22.05 -21.50 6.98
CA ILE A 390 -21.76 -21.22 8.41
C ILE A 390 -20.30 -21.50 8.71
N CYS A 391 -19.79 -22.68 8.35
CA CYS A 391 -18.37 -23.00 8.56
C CYS A 391 -17.45 -22.01 7.83
N GLY A 392 -17.77 -21.69 6.57
CA GLY A 392 -17.02 -20.74 5.78
C GLY A 392 -17.05 -19.33 6.37
N ALA A 393 -18.20 -18.86 6.85
CA ALA A 393 -18.35 -17.57 7.49
C ALA A 393 -17.52 -17.50 8.80
N VAL A 394 -17.59 -18.53 9.65
CA VAL A 394 -16.81 -18.57 10.89
C VAL A 394 -15.30 -18.53 10.61
N ILE A 395 -14.83 -19.40 9.71
CA ILE A 395 -13.41 -19.43 9.35
C ILE A 395 -12.99 -18.12 8.67
N GLY A 396 -13.81 -17.63 7.75
CA GLY A 396 -13.52 -16.41 6.99
C GLY A 396 -13.45 -15.17 7.88
N MET A 397 -14.37 -15.02 8.83
CA MET A 397 -14.39 -13.90 9.77
C MET A 397 -13.24 -13.90 10.77
N ILE A 398 -12.62 -15.03 11.00
CA ILE A 398 -11.46 -15.13 11.90
C ILE A 398 -10.16 -14.95 11.10
N VAL A 399 -9.99 -15.72 10.01
CA VAL A 399 -8.71 -15.83 9.30
C VAL A 399 -8.43 -14.57 8.48
N PHE A 400 -9.35 -14.14 7.62
CA PHE A 400 -9.07 -13.05 6.70
C PHE A 400 -8.84 -11.69 7.38
N PRO A 401 -9.68 -11.24 8.34
CA PRO A 401 -9.44 -9.99 9.03
C PRO A 401 -8.11 -10.00 9.79
N THR A 402 -7.80 -11.10 10.48
CA THR A 402 -6.53 -11.24 11.21
C THR A 402 -5.33 -11.13 10.29
N VAL A 403 -5.38 -11.82 9.16
CA VAL A 403 -4.29 -11.81 8.16
C VAL A 403 -4.09 -10.43 7.55
N ILE A 404 -5.18 -9.79 7.11
CA ILE A 404 -5.14 -8.47 6.47
C ILE A 404 -4.67 -7.42 7.48
N PHE A 405 -5.22 -7.44 8.69
CA PHE A 405 -4.89 -6.49 9.72
C PHE A 405 -3.40 -6.56 10.13
N ASN A 406 -2.88 -7.78 10.26
CA ASN A 406 -1.46 -7.99 10.56
C ASN A 406 -0.54 -7.54 9.42
N ALA A 407 -0.96 -7.74 8.17
CA ALA A 407 -0.25 -7.21 7.01
C ALA A 407 -0.21 -5.67 7.01
N TRP A 408 -1.30 -5.03 7.43
CA TRP A 408 -1.37 -3.57 7.54
C TRP A 408 -0.60 -3.01 8.75
N GLY A 409 -0.37 -3.81 9.78
CA GLY A 409 0.49 -3.45 10.91
C GLY A 409 1.94 -3.11 10.55
N ILE A 410 2.37 -3.43 9.33
CA ILE A 410 3.66 -2.99 8.77
C ILE A 410 3.62 -1.50 8.39
N MET A 411 2.48 -1.04 7.86
CA MET A 411 2.32 0.33 7.36
C MET A 411 1.77 1.29 8.40
N TYR A 412 0.93 0.78 9.31
CA TYR A 412 0.20 1.59 10.29
C TYR A 412 0.45 1.06 11.70
N THR A 413 0.58 1.96 12.66
CA THR A 413 0.55 1.60 14.08
C THR A 413 -0.90 1.36 14.48
N LEU A 414 -1.29 0.07 14.48
CA LEU A 414 -2.66 -0.34 14.74
C LEU A 414 -2.81 -0.90 16.17
N PRO A 415 -3.99 -0.70 16.80
CA PRO A 415 -4.30 -1.40 18.05
C PRO A 415 -4.49 -2.90 17.79
N ASP A 416 -4.70 -3.68 18.84
CA ASP A 416 -5.01 -5.11 18.71
C ASP A 416 -6.27 -5.32 17.86
N VAL A 417 -6.24 -6.38 17.04
CA VAL A 417 -7.35 -6.75 16.16
C VAL A 417 -8.62 -7.02 16.98
N GLN A 418 -9.65 -6.25 16.74
CA GLN A 418 -10.98 -6.51 17.29
C GLN A 418 -11.83 -7.21 16.22
N LEU A 419 -11.96 -8.53 16.36
CA LEU A 419 -12.80 -9.31 15.47
C LEU A 419 -14.28 -9.00 15.76
N GLN A 420 -14.90 -8.22 14.89
CA GLN A 420 -16.34 -7.98 14.91
C GLN A 420 -17.01 -8.89 13.88
N ALA A 421 -17.91 -9.74 14.34
CA ALA A 421 -18.71 -10.57 13.46
C ALA A 421 -19.86 -9.76 12.86
N ASP A 422 -19.77 -9.44 11.58
CA ASP A 422 -20.89 -8.87 10.83
C ASP A 422 -21.88 -9.99 10.46
N ILE A 423 -22.87 -10.19 11.34
CA ILE A 423 -23.90 -11.21 11.16
C ILE A 423 -24.76 -10.90 9.91
N GLY A 424 -24.96 -9.63 9.57
CA GLY A 424 -25.72 -9.23 8.39
C GLY A 424 -25.02 -9.65 7.10
N LEU A 425 -23.71 -9.37 6.99
CA LEU A 425 -22.88 -9.78 5.85
C LEU A 425 -22.77 -11.31 5.76
N ALA A 426 -22.60 -12.00 6.90
CA ALA A 426 -22.59 -13.46 6.95
C ALA A 426 -23.92 -14.06 6.45
N ALA A 427 -25.04 -13.55 6.94
CA ALA A 427 -26.38 -14.00 6.52
C ALA A 427 -26.62 -13.75 5.03
N LEU A 428 -26.18 -12.60 4.52
CA LEU A 428 -26.23 -12.28 3.09
C LEU A 428 -25.41 -13.28 2.26
N ALA A 429 -24.17 -13.54 2.66
CA ALA A 429 -23.27 -14.47 1.96
C ALA A 429 -23.82 -15.91 1.97
N ILE A 430 -24.30 -16.40 3.13
CA ILE A 430 -24.91 -17.72 3.27
C ILE A 430 -26.20 -17.79 2.46
N GLY A 431 -27.03 -16.73 2.49
CA GLY A 431 -28.27 -16.64 1.72
C GLY A 431 -28.02 -16.69 0.21
N LEU A 432 -27.07 -15.91 -0.29
CA LEU A 432 -26.67 -15.93 -1.71
C LEU A 432 -26.09 -17.30 -2.12
N ALA A 433 -25.20 -17.88 -1.33
CA ALA A 433 -24.66 -19.21 -1.59
C ALA A 433 -25.76 -20.27 -1.65
N SER A 434 -26.71 -20.23 -0.67
CA SER A 434 -27.82 -21.16 -0.60
C SER A 434 -28.80 -20.96 -1.76
N MET A 435 -29.08 -19.72 -2.13
CA MET A 435 -29.94 -19.42 -3.29
C MET A 435 -29.35 -19.96 -4.59
N ILE A 436 -28.04 -19.73 -4.80
CA ILE A 436 -27.33 -20.19 -6.01
C ILE A 436 -27.30 -21.71 -6.07
N THR A 437 -26.97 -22.38 -4.95
CA THR A 437 -26.90 -23.86 -4.91
C THR A 437 -28.28 -24.51 -5.03
N VAL A 438 -29.32 -23.95 -4.43
CA VAL A 438 -30.70 -24.39 -4.61
C VAL A 438 -31.16 -24.18 -6.05
N ALA A 439 -30.87 -23.03 -6.64
CA ALA A 439 -31.19 -22.78 -8.05
C ALA A 439 -30.48 -23.78 -8.99
N ALA A 440 -29.22 -24.11 -8.72
CA ALA A 440 -28.47 -25.12 -9.46
C ALA A 440 -29.09 -26.53 -9.28
N ALA A 441 -29.52 -26.87 -8.06
CA ALA A 441 -30.23 -28.13 -7.77
C ALA A 441 -31.56 -28.23 -8.51
N LEU A 442 -32.36 -27.15 -8.47
CA LEU A 442 -33.62 -27.07 -9.22
C LEU A 442 -33.39 -27.18 -10.72
N ALA A 443 -32.39 -26.51 -11.27
CA ALA A 443 -32.03 -26.60 -12.69
C ALA A 443 -31.61 -28.01 -13.08
N ALA A 444 -30.87 -28.73 -12.21
CA ALA A 444 -30.50 -30.12 -12.42
C ALA A 444 -31.72 -31.04 -12.41
N CYS A 445 -32.63 -30.88 -11.44
CA CYS A 445 -33.82 -31.67 -11.28
C CYS A 445 -34.86 -31.45 -12.41
N TYR A 446 -35.02 -30.17 -12.81
CA TYR A 446 -36.08 -29.77 -13.74
C TYR A 446 -36.15 -30.63 -15.00
N LYS A 447 -35.00 -30.91 -15.57
CA LYS A 447 -34.88 -31.70 -16.80
C LYS A 447 -35.46 -33.12 -16.65
N GLU A 448 -35.12 -33.81 -15.57
CA GLU A 448 -35.58 -35.19 -15.35
C GLU A 448 -37.04 -35.19 -14.80
N LEU A 449 -37.44 -34.18 -14.07
CA LEU A 449 -38.81 -34.06 -13.60
C LEU A 449 -39.85 -33.71 -14.67
N VAL A 450 -39.40 -33.23 -15.84
CA VAL A 450 -40.30 -33.01 -17.01
C VAL A 450 -40.53 -34.33 -17.78
N GLU A 451 -39.55 -35.25 -17.75
CA GLU A 451 -39.64 -36.54 -18.44
C GLU A 451 -40.79 -37.43 -17.90
N THR A 452 -41.33 -38.31 -18.75
CA THR A 452 -42.39 -39.25 -18.33
C THR A 452 -41.84 -40.36 -17.43
N PRO A 453 -42.67 -40.91 -16.48
CA PRO A 453 -42.21 -42.02 -15.61
C PRO A 453 -41.64 -43.21 -16.38
N ALA A 454 -42.29 -43.61 -17.47
CA ALA A 454 -41.85 -44.73 -18.31
C ALA A 454 -40.44 -44.49 -18.95
N LEU A 455 -40.09 -43.26 -19.29
CA LEU A 455 -38.77 -42.90 -19.81
C LEU A 455 -37.73 -42.83 -18.68
N LEU A 456 -38.13 -42.43 -17.48
CA LEU A 456 -37.24 -42.35 -16.32
C LEU A 456 -36.83 -43.74 -15.84
N MET A 457 -37.74 -44.70 -15.85
CA MET A 457 -37.46 -46.09 -15.45
C MET A 457 -36.62 -46.86 -16.44
N ARG A 458 -36.49 -46.37 -17.69
CA ARG A 458 -35.63 -47.00 -18.70
C ARG A 458 -34.19 -46.50 -18.59
N PRO A 459 -33.20 -47.38 -18.74
CA PRO A 459 -31.81 -46.95 -18.87
C PRO A 459 -31.65 -45.96 -20.02
N LYS A 460 -30.87 -44.91 -19.82
CA LYS A 460 -30.57 -43.95 -20.91
C LYS A 460 -29.91 -44.66 -22.08
N ALA A 461 -30.50 -44.53 -23.26
CA ALA A 461 -29.91 -45.11 -24.47
C ALA A 461 -28.52 -44.48 -24.72
N PRO A 462 -27.55 -45.28 -25.18
CA PRO A 462 -26.22 -44.77 -25.53
C PRO A 462 -26.34 -43.67 -26.58
N LYS A 463 -25.66 -42.56 -26.38
CA LYS A 463 -25.63 -41.49 -27.39
C LYS A 463 -24.93 -41.94 -28.65
N ASN A 464 -25.61 -41.82 -29.80
CA ASN A 464 -25.04 -42.13 -31.11
C ASN A 464 -23.75 -41.32 -31.35
N GLY A 465 -22.70 -42.02 -31.81
CA GLY A 465 -21.42 -41.37 -32.11
C GLY A 465 -21.51 -40.48 -33.36
N LYS A 466 -21.53 -39.16 -33.16
CA LYS A 466 -21.41 -38.20 -34.26
C LYS A 466 -19.93 -37.89 -34.52
N LYS A 467 -19.55 -37.61 -35.78
CA LYS A 467 -18.21 -37.14 -36.12
C LYS A 467 -17.90 -35.85 -35.34
N ILE A 468 -16.71 -35.80 -34.71
CA ILE A 468 -16.25 -34.63 -33.97
C ILE A 468 -15.55 -33.63 -34.89
N LEU A 469 -15.45 -32.37 -34.44
CA LEU A 469 -14.85 -31.29 -35.23
C LEU A 469 -13.37 -31.59 -35.60
N LEU A 470 -12.60 -32.22 -34.69
CA LEU A 470 -11.21 -32.62 -34.94
C LEU A 470 -11.08 -33.65 -36.08
N GLU A 471 -12.12 -34.50 -36.31
CA GLU A 471 -12.10 -35.44 -37.44
C GLU A 471 -12.19 -34.75 -38.80
N ARG A 472 -12.68 -33.49 -38.82
CA ARG A 472 -12.74 -32.68 -40.04
C ARG A 472 -11.39 -32.06 -40.42
N ILE A 473 -10.38 -32.14 -39.53
CA ILE A 473 -9.04 -31.61 -39.74
C ILE A 473 -8.09 -32.79 -39.99
N PRO A 474 -7.90 -33.21 -41.26
CA PRO A 474 -7.20 -34.46 -41.60
C PRO A 474 -5.73 -34.47 -41.17
N PHE A 475 -5.09 -33.29 -41.17
CA PHE A 475 -3.68 -33.13 -40.79
C PHE A 475 -3.41 -33.51 -39.32
N ILE A 476 -4.28 -33.12 -38.41
CA ILE A 476 -4.16 -33.40 -36.95
C ILE A 476 -4.64 -34.85 -36.71
N TRP A 477 -5.77 -35.26 -37.33
CA TRP A 477 -6.40 -36.53 -37.07
C TRP A 477 -5.57 -37.72 -37.54
N LYS A 478 -4.84 -37.62 -38.65
CA LYS A 478 -3.95 -38.68 -39.16
C LYS A 478 -2.74 -38.90 -38.24
N ARG A 479 -2.27 -37.87 -37.53
CA ARG A 479 -1.12 -37.93 -36.64
C ARG A 479 -1.43 -38.55 -35.26
N PHE A 480 -2.71 -38.64 -34.91
CA PHE A 480 -3.11 -39.19 -33.62
C PHE A 480 -3.07 -40.72 -33.64
N ASN A 481 -2.41 -41.34 -32.64
CA ASN A 481 -2.53 -42.76 -32.36
C ASN A 481 -3.97 -43.11 -31.94
N PHE A 482 -4.32 -44.38 -32.00
CA PHE A 482 -5.66 -44.90 -31.65
C PHE A 482 -6.13 -44.36 -30.29
N ILE A 483 -5.28 -44.41 -29.29
CA ILE A 483 -5.58 -43.95 -27.93
C ILE A 483 -5.98 -42.47 -27.89
N TYR A 484 -5.22 -41.57 -28.56
CA TYR A 484 -5.55 -40.14 -28.64
C TYR A 484 -6.83 -39.85 -29.41
N LYS A 485 -7.11 -40.66 -30.46
CA LYS A 485 -8.37 -40.60 -31.22
C LYS A 485 -9.56 -40.96 -30.34
N VAL A 486 -9.46 -41.99 -29.51
CA VAL A 486 -10.51 -42.42 -28.57
C VAL A 486 -10.69 -41.34 -27.49
N THR A 487 -9.62 -40.83 -26.91
CA THR A 487 -9.66 -39.75 -25.91
C THR A 487 -10.37 -38.52 -26.48
N ALA A 488 -9.96 -38.05 -27.67
CA ALA A 488 -10.59 -36.89 -28.31
C ALA A 488 -12.08 -37.13 -28.60
N ARG A 489 -12.46 -38.31 -29.09
CA ARG A 489 -13.88 -38.65 -29.28
C ARG A 489 -14.66 -38.64 -27.98
N ASN A 490 -14.09 -39.16 -26.93
CA ASN A 490 -14.74 -39.16 -25.60
C ASN A 490 -14.94 -37.74 -25.05
N ILE A 491 -13.90 -36.90 -25.12
CA ILE A 491 -13.97 -35.51 -24.69
C ILE A 491 -15.10 -34.76 -25.40
N PHE A 492 -15.16 -34.84 -26.73
CA PHE A 492 -16.15 -34.06 -27.51
C PHE A 492 -17.52 -34.74 -27.63
N ARG A 493 -17.66 -36.03 -27.30
CA ARG A 493 -18.91 -36.74 -27.24
C ARG A 493 -19.81 -36.22 -26.12
N TYR A 494 -19.21 -35.86 -24.98
CA TYR A 494 -19.93 -35.36 -23.81
C TYR A 494 -19.71 -33.82 -23.64
N LYS A 495 -20.20 -33.06 -24.64
CA LYS A 495 -20.00 -31.61 -24.72
C LYS A 495 -20.32 -30.82 -23.42
N LYS A 496 -21.44 -31.19 -22.74
CA LYS A 496 -21.80 -30.57 -21.47
C LYS A 496 -20.72 -30.75 -20.43
N ARG A 497 -20.26 -32.00 -20.25
CA ARG A 497 -19.19 -32.34 -19.30
C ARG A 497 -17.88 -31.62 -19.65
N PHE A 498 -17.51 -31.66 -20.94
CA PHE A 498 -16.36 -30.94 -21.46
C PHE A 498 -16.43 -29.45 -21.05
N LEU A 499 -17.55 -28.79 -21.38
CA LEU A 499 -17.72 -27.37 -21.11
C LEU A 499 -17.68 -27.08 -19.61
N MET A 500 -18.40 -27.88 -18.79
CA MET A 500 -18.44 -27.70 -17.33
C MET A 500 -17.06 -27.90 -16.70
N THR A 501 -16.30 -28.89 -17.16
CA THR A 501 -14.94 -29.17 -16.67
C THR A 501 -13.99 -28.03 -17.06
N VAL A 502 -14.03 -27.60 -18.31
CA VAL A 502 -13.18 -26.49 -18.79
C VAL A 502 -13.51 -25.20 -18.08
N ILE A 503 -14.79 -24.85 -17.94
CA ILE A 503 -15.21 -23.62 -17.23
C ILE A 503 -14.79 -23.68 -15.75
N GLY A 504 -15.00 -24.82 -15.07
CA GLY A 504 -14.62 -24.98 -13.67
C GLY A 504 -13.12 -24.81 -13.44
N ILE A 505 -12.31 -25.47 -14.28
CA ILE A 505 -10.84 -25.39 -14.19
C ILE A 505 -10.35 -23.99 -14.62
N SER A 506 -10.97 -23.41 -15.66
CA SER A 506 -10.59 -22.08 -16.12
C SER A 506 -10.85 -20.99 -15.07
N GLY A 507 -11.96 -21.10 -14.32
CA GLY A 507 -12.24 -20.20 -13.22
C GLY A 507 -11.17 -20.26 -12.12
N CYS A 508 -10.79 -21.46 -11.71
CA CYS A 508 -9.75 -21.65 -10.71
C CYS A 508 -8.36 -21.17 -11.21
N SER A 509 -8.01 -21.53 -12.45
CA SER A 509 -6.76 -21.09 -13.07
C SER A 509 -6.73 -19.57 -13.26
N ALA A 510 -7.87 -18.95 -13.60
CA ALA A 510 -7.99 -17.49 -13.72
C ALA A 510 -7.73 -16.77 -12.38
N LEU A 511 -8.23 -17.33 -11.28
CA LEU A 511 -7.97 -16.80 -9.94
C LEU A 511 -6.47 -16.89 -9.57
N LEU A 512 -5.80 -17.99 -9.95
CA LEU A 512 -4.35 -18.12 -9.75
C LEU A 512 -3.57 -17.09 -10.59
N VAL A 513 -3.93 -16.94 -11.87
CA VAL A 513 -3.31 -15.92 -12.74
C VAL A 513 -3.54 -14.51 -12.20
N ALA A 514 -4.76 -14.22 -11.75
CA ALA A 514 -5.05 -12.93 -11.15
C ALA A 514 -4.24 -12.68 -9.87
N GLY A 515 -4.11 -13.70 -9.01
CA GLY A 515 -3.30 -13.61 -7.80
C GLY A 515 -1.82 -13.31 -8.11
N PHE A 516 -1.18 -14.11 -8.96
CA PHE A 516 0.21 -13.85 -9.38
C PHE A 516 0.33 -12.52 -10.13
N GLY A 517 -0.63 -12.20 -11.01
CA GLY A 517 -0.64 -10.94 -11.75
C GLY A 517 -0.72 -9.70 -10.85
N ILE A 518 -1.47 -9.77 -9.76
CA ILE A 518 -1.51 -8.70 -8.74
C ILE A 518 -0.11 -8.54 -8.12
N GLN A 519 0.53 -9.64 -7.75
CA GLN A 519 1.89 -9.61 -7.20
C GLN A 519 2.89 -8.98 -8.16
N ASP A 520 2.87 -9.40 -9.43
CA ASP A 520 3.75 -8.87 -10.47
C ASP A 520 3.50 -7.37 -10.67
N SER A 521 2.23 -6.98 -10.84
CA SER A 521 1.84 -5.59 -11.13
C SER A 521 2.19 -4.62 -10.01
N ILE A 522 2.11 -5.07 -8.76
CA ILE A 522 2.50 -4.26 -7.60
C ILE A 522 4.02 -4.27 -7.44
N GLY A 523 4.67 -5.42 -7.61
CA GLY A 523 6.12 -5.56 -7.52
C GLY A 523 6.88 -4.75 -8.58
N GLU A 524 6.30 -4.60 -9.76
CA GLU A 524 6.88 -3.84 -10.87
C GLU A 524 6.94 -2.31 -10.60
N ILE A 525 6.07 -1.77 -9.73
CA ILE A 525 5.96 -0.33 -9.48
C ILE A 525 7.29 0.26 -9.00
N ALA A 526 7.84 -0.30 -7.92
CA ALA A 526 9.08 0.22 -7.33
C ALA A 526 10.25 0.15 -8.30
N VAL A 527 10.38 -0.98 -8.99
CA VAL A 527 11.48 -1.21 -9.95
C VAL A 527 11.39 -0.24 -11.13
N LYS A 528 10.19 -0.05 -11.67
CA LYS A 528 10.02 0.86 -12.81
C LYS A 528 10.09 2.32 -12.43
N GLN A 529 9.44 2.71 -11.32
CA GLN A 529 9.45 4.11 -10.90
C GLN A 529 10.84 4.59 -10.54
N TYR A 530 11.54 3.84 -9.67
CA TYR A 530 12.81 4.25 -9.09
C TYR A 530 14.04 3.64 -9.77
N GLY A 531 13.87 2.81 -10.80
CA GLY A 531 14.95 2.29 -11.60
C GLY A 531 14.91 2.77 -13.05
N ASP A 532 13.74 2.70 -13.69
CA ASP A 532 13.60 3.01 -15.12
C ASP A 532 13.23 4.47 -15.38
N ILE A 533 12.26 5.02 -14.61
CA ILE A 533 11.73 6.38 -14.81
C ILE A 533 12.58 7.39 -14.08
N PHE A 534 12.70 7.28 -12.77
CA PHE A 534 13.59 8.11 -11.97
C PHE A 534 14.97 7.43 -11.89
N LYS A 535 15.96 8.07 -12.51
CA LYS A 535 17.33 7.58 -12.60
C LYS A 535 18.27 8.30 -11.63
N PHE A 536 17.77 9.30 -10.92
CA PHE A 536 18.50 10.00 -9.89
C PHE A 536 18.37 9.27 -8.54
N ASP A 537 19.43 9.33 -7.75
CA ASP A 537 19.53 8.64 -6.47
C ASP A 537 19.19 9.55 -5.29
N VAL A 538 19.41 10.86 -5.47
CA VAL A 538 19.25 11.85 -4.38
C VAL A 538 18.60 13.12 -4.88
N THR A 539 17.72 13.66 -4.04
CA THR A 539 17.16 15.01 -4.17
C THR A 539 17.58 15.86 -2.98
N MET A 540 17.88 17.12 -3.26
CA MET A 540 18.17 18.12 -2.23
C MET A 540 17.25 19.31 -2.44
N THR A 541 16.67 19.83 -1.38
CA THR A 541 15.82 21.04 -1.42
C THR A 541 16.50 22.20 -0.75
N TYR A 542 16.29 23.41 -1.28
CA TYR A 542 16.82 24.65 -0.73
C TYR A 542 15.90 25.24 0.33
N LYS A 543 16.49 25.94 1.32
CA LYS A 543 15.74 26.79 2.27
C LYS A 543 15.38 28.11 1.59
N GLY A 544 14.09 28.33 1.35
CA GLY A 544 13.56 29.64 1.01
C GLY A 544 14.27 30.41 -0.11
N GLU A 545 14.41 31.74 0.08
CA GLU A 545 14.92 32.71 -0.90
C GLU A 545 16.45 32.91 -0.83
N ASP A 546 17.21 31.83 -0.99
CA ASP A 546 18.66 31.94 -1.13
C ASP A 546 19.08 32.63 -2.44
N THR A 547 20.21 33.32 -2.41
CA THR A 547 20.71 34.00 -3.61
C THR A 547 21.06 33.02 -4.72
N LEU A 548 20.81 33.38 -5.97
CA LEU A 548 21.14 32.55 -7.15
C LEU A 548 22.59 32.10 -7.13
N SER A 549 23.53 32.95 -6.68
CA SER A 549 24.95 32.64 -6.64
C SER A 549 25.30 31.53 -5.62
N GLN A 550 24.58 31.47 -4.51
CA GLN A 550 24.77 30.41 -3.49
C GLN A 550 24.24 29.07 -4.03
N LYS A 551 23.08 29.07 -4.66
CA LYS A 551 22.49 27.87 -5.28
C LYS A 551 23.37 27.31 -6.40
N GLU A 552 23.99 28.18 -7.22
CA GLU A 552 24.95 27.78 -8.24
C GLU A 552 26.25 27.20 -7.65
N GLN A 553 26.75 27.78 -6.54
CA GLN A 553 27.90 27.24 -5.81
C GLN A 553 27.62 25.84 -5.25
N ASP A 554 26.46 25.63 -4.64
CA ASP A 554 26.07 24.32 -4.09
C ASP A 554 25.94 23.26 -5.17
N LEU A 555 25.36 23.61 -6.32
CA LEU A 555 25.30 22.71 -7.48
C LEU A 555 26.69 22.35 -8.02
N ASN A 556 27.57 23.35 -8.16
CA ASN A 556 28.95 23.12 -8.61
C ASN A 556 29.76 22.25 -7.63
N GLU A 557 29.51 22.39 -6.33
CA GLU A 557 30.13 21.56 -5.31
C GLU A 557 29.62 20.13 -5.38
N LEU A 558 28.30 19.95 -5.54
CA LEU A 558 27.68 18.66 -5.70
C LEU A 558 28.18 17.94 -6.97
N GLN A 559 28.35 18.67 -8.08
CA GLN A 559 28.90 18.12 -9.33
C GLN A 559 30.38 17.70 -9.21
N LYS A 560 31.15 18.34 -8.33
CA LYS A 560 32.57 18.03 -8.08
C LYS A 560 32.77 16.97 -7.01
N ASP A 561 31.73 16.59 -6.27
CA ASP A 561 31.85 15.57 -5.24
C ASP A 561 32.19 14.21 -5.86
N SER A 562 33.20 13.56 -5.31
CA SER A 562 33.73 12.28 -5.85
C SER A 562 32.69 11.15 -5.83
N ARG A 563 31.67 11.24 -4.99
CA ARG A 563 30.57 10.27 -4.85
C ARG A 563 29.49 10.47 -5.90
N VAL A 564 29.43 11.65 -6.51
CA VAL A 564 28.42 12.03 -7.48
C VAL A 564 28.90 11.81 -8.90
N LYS A 565 28.07 11.23 -9.74
CA LYS A 565 28.31 11.04 -11.17
C LYS A 565 27.90 12.26 -11.97
N SER A 566 26.72 12.78 -11.69
CA SER A 566 26.16 14.00 -12.31
C SER A 566 25.12 14.62 -11.39
N ALA A 567 24.94 15.93 -11.50
CA ALA A 567 23.87 16.65 -10.78
C ALA A 567 23.33 17.79 -11.64
N THR A 568 22.04 18.10 -11.46
CA THR A 568 21.31 19.17 -12.15
C THR A 568 20.43 19.93 -11.19
N ALA A 569 20.17 21.21 -11.50
CA ALA A 569 19.21 21.99 -10.77
C ALA A 569 17.78 21.74 -11.30
N MET A 570 16.83 21.72 -10.39
CA MET A 570 15.43 21.49 -10.67
C MET A 570 14.55 22.49 -9.90
N ALA A 571 13.57 23.05 -10.56
CA ALA A 571 12.47 23.73 -9.87
C ALA A 571 11.31 22.72 -9.70
N VAL A 572 10.94 22.48 -8.44
CA VAL A 572 9.79 21.64 -8.09
C VAL A 572 8.80 22.50 -7.33
N TYR A 573 7.59 22.63 -7.85
CA TYR A 573 6.51 23.37 -7.21
C TYR A 573 5.41 22.38 -6.81
N HIS A 574 4.97 22.47 -5.58
CA HIS A 574 3.80 21.73 -5.10
C HIS A 574 2.55 22.52 -5.43
N GLY A 575 1.77 22.00 -6.35
CA GLY A 575 0.56 22.61 -6.83
C GLY A 575 -0.66 21.74 -6.63
N PHE A 576 -1.80 22.20 -7.16
CA PHE A 576 -3.07 21.51 -7.04
C PHE A 576 -3.86 21.56 -8.35
N TYR A 577 -4.67 20.53 -8.58
CA TYR A 577 -5.71 20.55 -9.58
C TYR A 577 -7.04 20.10 -8.98
N ALA A 578 -8.15 20.67 -9.47
CA ALA A 578 -9.48 20.32 -8.96
C ALA A 578 -9.98 18.99 -9.55
N ASP A 579 -10.43 18.07 -8.69
CA ASP A 579 -11.04 16.80 -9.04
C ASP A 579 -12.28 16.53 -8.20
N GLU A 580 -13.46 16.42 -8.84
CA GLU A 580 -14.75 16.14 -8.20
C GLU A 580 -15.08 17.01 -6.96
N GLY A 581 -14.55 18.23 -6.90
CA GLY A 581 -14.76 19.18 -5.79
C GLY A 581 -13.67 19.17 -4.73
N GLU A 582 -12.66 18.31 -4.88
CA GLU A 582 -11.46 18.28 -4.05
C GLU A 582 -10.24 18.79 -4.82
N ASP A 583 -9.31 19.44 -4.14
CA ASP A 583 -8.03 19.81 -4.72
C ASP A 583 -7.00 18.69 -4.49
N LYS A 584 -6.59 18.02 -5.58
CA LYS A 584 -5.54 16.99 -5.56
C LYS A 584 -4.16 17.61 -5.76
N GLY A 585 -3.20 17.19 -4.95
CA GLY A 585 -1.82 17.65 -5.05
C GLY A 585 -1.12 17.14 -6.30
N ILE A 586 -0.31 18.01 -6.91
CA ILE A 586 0.60 17.68 -8.02
C ILE A 586 1.97 18.30 -7.79
N ASP A 587 2.98 17.70 -8.40
CA ASP A 587 4.33 18.27 -8.46
C ASP A 587 4.61 18.77 -9.88
N LEU A 588 4.97 20.04 -10.01
CA LEU A 588 5.40 20.62 -11.27
C LEU A 588 6.93 20.60 -11.31
N TYR A 589 7.48 19.85 -12.24
CA TYR A 589 8.93 19.72 -12.47
C TYR A 589 9.34 20.59 -13.64
N VAL A 590 10.19 21.58 -13.35
CA VAL A 590 10.73 22.48 -14.37
C VAL A 590 12.26 22.41 -14.33
N PRO A 591 12.87 21.60 -15.22
CA PRO A 591 14.33 21.45 -15.27
C PRO A 591 14.99 22.75 -15.73
N GLN A 592 16.11 23.12 -15.11
CA GLN A 592 16.91 24.24 -15.58
C GLN A 592 17.54 23.94 -16.95
N ASP A 593 18.04 22.72 -17.12
CA ASP A 593 18.55 22.18 -18.37
C ASP A 593 17.63 21.09 -18.90
N VAL A 594 16.88 21.43 -19.95
CA VAL A 594 15.90 20.54 -20.57
C VAL A 594 16.58 19.38 -21.30
N GLU A 595 17.80 19.61 -21.87
CA GLU A 595 18.51 18.59 -22.64
C GLU A 595 19.03 17.47 -21.73
N SER A 596 19.48 17.81 -20.51
CA SER A 596 19.97 16.83 -19.55
C SER A 596 18.87 16.05 -18.81
N LEU A 597 17.61 16.50 -18.88
CA LEU A 597 16.49 15.89 -18.15
C LEU A 597 16.41 14.38 -18.36
N HIS A 598 16.60 13.89 -19.58
CA HIS A 598 16.53 12.45 -19.92
C HIS A 598 17.56 11.59 -19.18
N THR A 599 18.61 12.21 -18.66
CA THR A 599 19.62 11.52 -17.83
C THR A 599 19.07 11.20 -16.44
N TYR A 600 18.22 12.08 -15.90
CA TYR A 600 17.66 11.97 -14.55
C TYR A 600 16.25 11.40 -14.54
N ILE A 601 15.44 11.72 -15.54
CA ILE A 601 14.04 11.28 -15.64
C ILE A 601 13.76 10.80 -17.06
N SER A 602 13.26 9.59 -17.19
CA SER A 602 12.89 8.97 -18.46
C SER A 602 11.43 9.27 -18.78
N LEU A 603 11.16 10.29 -19.59
CA LEU A 603 9.83 10.53 -20.13
C LEU A 603 9.61 9.60 -21.32
N ARG A 604 8.63 8.69 -21.21
CA ARG A 604 8.34 7.69 -22.25
C ARG A 604 6.86 7.33 -22.30
N GLN A 605 6.40 6.83 -23.43
CA GLN A 605 5.06 6.31 -23.58
C GLN A 605 4.99 4.86 -23.10
N ARG A 606 3.98 4.51 -22.31
CA ARG A 606 3.75 3.14 -21.83
C ARG A 606 3.54 2.18 -23.01
N GLY A 607 4.21 1.06 -22.98
CA GLY A 607 4.05 -0.04 -23.94
C GLY A 607 4.93 0.08 -25.19
N SER A 608 5.02 1.24 -25.84
CA SER A 608 5.95 1.45 -26.95
C SER A 608 7.37 1.76 -26.49
N ASN A 609 7.53 2.25 -25.25
CA ASN A 609 8.78 2.81 -24.72
C ASN A 609 9.38 3.96 -25.57
N GLU A 610 8.58 4.57 -26.41
CA GLU A 610 9.02 5.74 -27.19
C GLU A 610 9.32 6.90 -26.25
N ALA A 611 10.51 7.49 -26.42
CA ALA A 611 10.93 8.64 -25.63
C ALA A 611 10.10 9.86 -25.96
N ILE A 612 9.66 10.59 -24.94
CA ILE A 612 8.93 11.84 -25.07
C ILE A 612 9.90 12.99 -24.81
N SER A 613 10.00 13.91 -25.75
CA SER A 613 10.81 15.12 -25.60
C SER A 613 9.98 16.22 -24.96
N LEU A 614 10.52 16.86 -23.93
CA LEU A 614 9.92 18.03 -23.30
C LEU A 614 10.17 19.26 -24.21
N ASN A 615 9.12 19.90 -24.67
CA ASN A 615 9.16 21.05 -25.58
C ASN A 615 8.28 22.20 -25.08
N ASN A 616 8.26 23.31 -25.85
CA ASN A 616 7.50 24.50 -25.47
C ASN A 616 6.04 24.48 -25.98
N ASP A 617 5.56 23.37 -26.57
CA ASP A 617 4.20 23.27 -27.11
C ASP A 617 3.14 23.03 -26.04
N GLY A 618 3.58 22.60 -24.86
CA GLY A 618 2.72 22.31 -23.73
C GLY A 618 3.47 21.56 -22.61
N ALA A 619 2.72 21.08 -21.63
CA ALA A 619 3.23 20.27 -20.55
C ALA A 619 3.16 18.77 -20.88
N VAL A 620 4.06 17.99 -20.30
CA VAL A 620 3.97 16.54 -20.27
C VAL A 620 3.37 16.13 -18.93
N ILE A 621 2.24 15.44 -18.95
CA ILE A 621 1.53 15.01 -17.73
C ILE A 621 1.65 13.51 -17.52
N THR A 622 1.53 13.06 -16.28
CA THR A 622 1.51 11.62 -15.95
C THR A 622 0.18 10.98 -16.35
N GLU A 623 0.23 9.69 -16.71
CA GLU A 623 -0.93 8.91 -17.17
C GLU A 623 -2.08 8.91 -16.15
N LYS A 624 -1.77 8.96 -14.85
CA LYS A 624 -2.80 8.94 -13.81
C LYS A 624 -3.67 10.21 -13.89
N ILE A 625 -3.07 11.38 -14.01
CA ILE A 625 -3.80 12.65 -14.22
C ILE A 625 -4.67 12.56 -15.47
N ALA A 626 -4.07 12.08 -16.58
CA ALA A 626 -4.79 11.95 -17.86
C ALA A 626 -5.99 11.02 -17.75
N LYS A 627 -5.87 9.91 -17.03
CA LYS A 627 -6.93 8.93 -16.82
C LYS A 627 -8.05 9.47 -15.93
N ASP A 628 -7.69 10.04 -14.78
CA ASP A 628 -8.67 10.52 -13.79
C ASP A 628 -9.51 11.67 -14.36
N LYS A 629 -8.89 12.55 -15.15
CA LYS A 629 -9.56 13.67 -15.82
C LYS A 629 -10.05 13.39 -17.24
N HIS A 630 -9.87 12.17 -17.75
CA HIS A 630 -10.21 11.80 -19.14
C HIS A 630 -9.58 12.70 -20.20
N LEU A 631 -8.34 13.17 -19.92
CA LEU A 631 -7.61 14.12 -20.78
C LEU A 631 -6.85 13.40 -21.88
N LYS A 632 -6.69 14.12 -23.01
CA LYS A 632 -5.93 13.67 -24.18
C LYS A 632 -4.88 14.70 -24.56
N VAL A 633 -3.92 14.29 -25.35
CA VAL A 633 -2.95 15.20 -25.95
C VAL A 633 -3.67 16.27 -26.76
N GLY A 634 -3.36 17.53 -26.50
CA GLY A 634 -4.00 18.71 -27.09
C GLY A 634 -5.03 19.38 -26.17
N ASP A 635 -5.54 18.68 -25.17
CA ASP A 635 -6.48 19.26 -24.18
C ASP A 635 -5.76 20.25 -23.26
N THR A 636 -6.55 21.06 -22.55
CA THR A 636 -6.07 21.97 -21.50
C THR A 636 -6.79 21.69 -20.21
N PHE A 637 -6.11 21.87 -19.08
CA PHE A 637 -6.74 21.78 -17.77
C PHE A 637 -6.10 22.75 -16.78
N PRO A 638 -6.86 23.25 -15.79
CA PRO A 638 -6.40 24.25 -14.84
C PRO A 638 -5.50 23.63 -13.77
N ILE A 639 -4.32 24.23 -13.57
CA ILE A 639 -3.36 23.86 -12.53
C ILE A 639 -3.01 25.12 -11.71
N ASP A 640 -3.04 24.98 -10.41
CA ASP A 640 -2.45 25.91 -9.45
C ASP A 640 -1.00 25.46 -9.17
N ASN A 641 -0.04 26.35 -9.30
CA ASN A 641 1.37 26.06 -9.02
C ASN A 641 1.77 26.24 -7.55
N GLY A 642 0.79 26.35 -6.66
CA GLY A 642 1.00 26.62 -5.22
C GLY A 642 0.84 28.08 -4.82
N ASP A 643 0.64 28.98 -5.77
CA ASP A 643 0.42 30.43 -5.50
C ASP A 643 -1.07 30.79 -5.33
N GLY A 644 -1.98 29.82 -5.36
CA GLY A 644 -3.44 30.04 -5.28
C GLY A 644 -4.07 30.53 -6.57
N VAL A 645 -3.34 30.54 -7.69
CA VAL A 645 -3.82 31.02 -8.99
C VAL A 645 -3.85 29.89 -10.00
N LYS A 646 -5.06 29.44 -10.37
CA LYS A 646 -5.25 28.40 -11.40
C LYS A 646 -4.99 28.97 -12.80
N LYS A 647 -4.16 28.27 -13.57
CA LYS A 647 -3.85 28.61 -14.99
C LYS A 647 -4.11 27.40 -15.87
N ASP A 648 -4.64 27.65 -17.06
CA ASP A 648 -4.87 26.61 -18.05
C ASP A 648 -3.55 26.15 -18.67
N VAL A 649 -3.26 24.86 -18.54
CA VAL A 649 -2.06 24.23 -19.06
C VAL A 649 -2.44 23.28 -20.19
N LYS A 650 -1.83 23.47 -21.37
CA LYS A 650 -2.03 22.60 -22.54
C LYS A 650 -1.17 21.34 -22.42
N ILE A 651 -1.73 20.20 -22.77
CA ILE A 651 -1.06 18.89 -22.73
C ILE A 651 -0.36 18.63 -24.06
N ALA A 652 0.96 18.55 -24.05
CA ALA A 652 1.77 18.17 -25.22
C ALA A 652 1.93 16.65 -25.34
N ALA A 653 2.09 15.95 -24.22
CA ALA A 653 2.22 14.51 -24.20
C ALA A 653 1.79 13.93 -22.83
N ILE A 654 1.60 12.61 -22.81
CA ILE A 654 1.27 11.82 -21.61
C ILE A 654 2.38 10.80 -21.41
N THR A 655 3.02 10.83 -20.23
CA THR A 655 4.16 9.95 -19.90
C THR A 655 3.80 8.84 -18.92
N GLU A 656 4.44 7.70 -19.09
CA GLU A 656 4.39 6.59 -18.12
C GLU A 656 4.88 7.06 -16.76
N ASN A 657 4.10 6.80 -15.72
CA ASN A 657 4.47 7.06 -14.33
C ASN A 657 3.66 6.16 -13.41
N TYR A 658 4.22 5.80 -12.26
CA TYR A 658 3.57 4.88 -11.31
C TYR A 658 3.22 5.54 -9.99
N VAL A 659 4.02 6.51 -9.52
CA VAL A 659 3.85 7.14 -8.21
C VAL A 659 3.81 8.65 -8.36
N GLY A 660 2.79 9.26 -7.74
CA GLY A 660 2.58 10.70 -7.73
C GLY A 660 1.95 11.25 -9.01
N HIS A 661 1.39 12.44 -8.87
CA HIS A 661 0.88 13.25 -9.97
C HIS A 661 1.94 14.28 -10.35
N ILE A 662 2.53 14.13 -11.52
CA ILE A 662 3.64 15.00 -11.93
C ILE A 662 3.32 15.64 -13.26
N VAL A 663 3.70 16.91 -13.38
CA VAL A 663 3.60 17.72 -14.61
C VAL A 663 4.98 18.26 -14.91
N TYR A 664 5.48 18.00 -16.10
CA TYR A 664 6.78 18.46 -16.57
C TYR A 664 6.59 19.61 -17.54
N MET A 665 7.31 20.72 -17.34
CA MET A 665 7.29 21.90 -18.18
C MET A 665 8.70 22.37 -18.50
N THR A 666 8.89 22.96 -19.69
CA THR A 666 10.11 23.72 -19.94
C THR A 666 10.09 25.04 -19.18
N PRO A 667 11.23 25.66 -18.85
CA PRO A 667 11.27 26.98 -18.23
C PRO A 667 10.55 28.06 -19.06
N SER A 668 10.67 27.97 -20.39
CA SER A 668 10.01 28.91 -21.32
C SER A 668 8.49 28.74 -21.29
N TYR A 669 8.00 27.51 -21.30
CA TYR A 669 6.55 27.22 -21.23
C TYR A 669 5.98 27.62 -19.86
N TYR A 670 6.66 27.28 -18.77
CA TYR A 670 6.25 27.72 -17.42
C TYR A 670 6.11 29.25 -17.35
N LYS A 671 7.13 29.98 -17.86
CA LYS A 671 7.10 31.46 -17.91
C LYS A 671 5.94 32.00 -18.75
N SER A 672 5.59 31.33 -19.84
CA SER A 672 4.46 31.74 -20.66
C SER A 672 3.10 31.59 -19.98
N VAL A 673 2.94 30.55 -19.16
CA VAL A 673 1.70 30.23 -18.43
C VAL A 673 1.55 31.05 -17.16
N TYR A 674 2.58 31.06 -16.32
CA TYR A 674 2.51 31.67 -14.98
C TYR A 674 3.07 33.09 -14.93
N HIS A 675 3.68 33.60 -15.99
CA HIS A 675 4.33 34.93 -16.11
C HIS A 675 5.45 35.15 -15.07
N LYS A 676 5.99 34.06 -14.50
CA LYS A 676 7.09 34.05 -13.55
C LYS A 676 8.25 33.24 -14.12
N THR A 677 9.48 33.69 -13.88
CA THR A 677 10.66 32.89 -14.22
C THR A 677 10.81 31.79 -13.15
N PRO A 678 10.91 30.50 -13.53
CA PRO A 678 11.06 29.45 -12.55
C PRO A 678 12.36 29.61 -11.77
N GLN A 679 12.28 29.45 -10.46
CA GLN A 679 13.43 29.48 -9.57
C GLN A 679 13.77 28.06 -9.14
N ASN A 680 15.05 27.73 -9.14
CA ASN A 680 15.49 26.41 -8.67
C ASN A 680 15.17 26.25 -7.19
N THR A 681 14.38 25.26 -6.85
CA THR A 681 14.00 24.89 -5.48
C THR A 681 14.86 23.76 -4.95
N GLY A 682 15.64 23.08 -5.80
CA GLY A 682 16.48 21.98 -5.40
C GLY A 682 17.42 21.45 -6.48
N MET A 683 18.06 20.36 -6.16
CA MET A 683 19.03 19.67 -7.04
C MET A 683 18.70 18.17 -7.07
N PHE A 684 18.89 17.56 -8.24
CA PHE A 684 18.86 16.11 -8.42
C PHE A 684 20.25 15.62 -8.77
N ALA A 685 20.65 14.49 -8.17
CA ALA A 685 21.95 13.91 -8.47
C ALA A 685 21.88 12.39 -8.66
N ILE A 686 22.79 11.89 -9.51
CA ILE A 686 23.05 10.47 -9.70
C ILE A 686 24.35 10.17 -8.98
N MET A 687 24.36 9.19 -8.10
CA MET A 687 25.54 8.75 -7.38
C MET A 687 26.38 7.79 -8.24
N ARG A 688 27.67 7.65 -7.92
CA ARG A 688 28.55 6.63 -8.53
C ARG A 688 28.36 5.27 -7.89
N ASP A 689 28.15 5.27 -6.58
CA ASP A 689 27.82 4.11 -5.78
C ASP A 689 26.78 4.56 -4.74
N SER A 690 25.61 3.91 -4.77
CA SER A 690 24.49 4.18 -3.84
C SER A 690 24.62 3.30 -2.59
N SER A 691 25.86 3.19 -2.04
CA SER A 691 26.06 2.53 -0.76
C SER A 691 25.53 3.39 0.40
N GLU A 692 24.95 2.79 1.40
CA GLU A 692 24.40 3.48 2.57
C GLU A 692 25.44 4.42 3.23
N LYS A 693 26.70 4.02 3.22
CA LYS A 693 27.80 4.82 3.76
C LYS A 693 28.04 6.10 2.95
N ASP A 694 28.01 6.01 1.61
CA ASP A 694 28.23 7.16 0.75
C ASP A 694 27.02 8.10 0.74
N GLU A 695 25.81 7.54 0.80
CA GLU A 695 24.59 8.30 0.99
C GLU A 695 24.60 9.09 2.30
N GLN A 696 24.87 8.44 3.43
CA GLN A 696 24.98 9.11 4.73
C GLN A 696 26.08 10.18 4.74
N ALA A 697 27.23 9.90 4.14
CA ALA A 697 28.34 10.83 4.08
C ALA A 697 28.01 12.06 3.20
N LEU A 698 27.32 11.85 2.07
CA LEU A 698 26.84 12.94 1.21
C LEU A 698 25.76 13.77 1.91
N GLY A 699 24.78 13.11 2.50
CA GLY A 699 23.70 13.75 3.24
C GLY A 699 24.21 14.62 4.37
N ASN A 700 25.10 14.07 5.21
CA ASN A 700 25.70 14.81 6.32
C ASN A 700 26.58 16.00 5.85
N ALA A 701 27.20 15.92 4.68
CA ALA A 701 27.99 17.02 4.15
C ALA A 701 27.10 18.19 3.71
N PHE A 702 26.00 17.89 3.00
CA PHE A 702 25.10 18.92 2.48
C PHE A 702 24.09 19.45 3.52
N MET A 703 23.64 18.63 4.46
CA MET A 703 22.77 19.07 5.57
C MET A 703 23.44 20.07 6.54
N LYS A 704 24.76 20.21 6.49
CA LYS A 704 25.48 21.23 7.25
C LYS A 704 25.47 22.62 6.61
N LYS A 705 25.02 22.69 5.35
CA LYS A 705 24.92 23.97 4.64
C LYS A 705 23.66 24.70 5.04
N ASP A 706 23.79 25.99 5.26
CA ASP A 706 22.64 26.85 5.64
C ASP A 706 21.60 26.96 4.50
N THR A 707 22.01 26.72 3.27
CA THR A 707 21.18 26.79 2.07
C THR A 707 20.29 25.56 1.88
N ILE A 708 20.65 24.40 2.45
CA ILE A 708 19.96 23.12 2.23
C ILE A 708 18.97 22.86 3.35
N ASP A 709 17.73 22.62 2.98
CA ASP A 709 16.62 22.25 3.87
C ASP A 709 16.56 20.75 4.13
N SER A 710 16.61 19.97 3.05
CA SER A 710 16.53 18.50 3.15
C SER A 710 17.37 17.80 2.09
N VAL A 711 17.81 16.59 2.42
CA VAL A 711 18.45 15.64 1.53
C VAL A 711 17.71 14.32 1.62
N SER A 712 17.16 13.85 0.51
CA SER A 712 16.39 12.60 0.45
C SER A 712 17.02 11.65 -0.55
N PHE A 713 17.24 10.38 -0.13
CA PHE A 713 17.78 9.32 -0.96
C PHE A 713 16.66 8.38 -1.40
N TYR A 714 16.66 8.05 -2.70
CA TYR A 714 15.62 7.17 -3.27
C TYR A 714 15.80 5.70 -2.91
N SER A 715 16.99 5.27 -2.53
CA SER A 715 17.25 3.93 -1.97
C SER A 715 16.35 3.63 -0.76
N GLY A 716 16.24 4.57 0.16
CA GLY A 716 15.37 4.46 1.34
C GLY A 716 13.88 4.45 0.98
N ILE A 717 13.48 5.25 0.01
CA ILE A 717 12.09 5.28 -0.49
C ILE A 717 11.74 3.97 -1.19
N ALA A 718 12.63 3.45 -2.05
CA ALA A 718 12.44 2.18 -2.73
C ALA A 718 12.37 1.00 -1.75
N ALA A 719 13.22 0.99 -0.71
CA ALA A 719 13.18 -0.03 0.35
C ALA A 719 11.85 0.02 1.13
N SER A 720 11.41 1.20 1.54
CA SER A 720 10.12 1.37 2.23
C SER A 720 8.93 0.94 1.37
N PHE A 721 8.98 1.23 0.06
CA PHE A 721 7.97 0.75 -0.89
C PHE A 721 8.01 -0.77 -1.03
N GLN A 722 9.19 -1.38 -1.01
CA GLN A 722 9.36 -2.82 -1.11
C GLN A 722 8.81 -3.54 0.14
N ASP A 723 8.98 -2.97 1.32
CA ASP A 723 8.37 -3.47 2.56
C ASP A 723 6.83 -3.39 2.50
N THR A 724 6.30 -2.31 1.97
CA THR A 724 4.86 -2.15 1.70
C THR A 724 4.34 -3.22 0.74
N ILE A 725 5.07 -3.48 -0.34
CA ILE A 725 4.76 -4.53 -1.33
C ILE A 725 4.82 -5.92 -0.70
N ALA A 726 5.79 -6.17 0.19
CA ALA A 726 5.92 -7.44 0.89
C ALA A 726 4.68 -7.73 1.75
N SER A 727 4.09 -6.72 2.38
CA SER A 727 2.85 -6.86 3.14
C SER A 727 1.65 -7.22 2.26
N LEU A 728 1.53 -6.58 1.10
CA LEU A 728 0.48 -6.88 0.13
C LEU A 728 0.65 -8.28 -0.49
N SER A 729 1.90 -8.74 -0.68
CA SER A 729 2.21 -10.07 -1.16
C SER A 729 1.63 -11.17 -0.26
N PHE A 730 1.52 -10.92 1.05
CA PHE A 730 0.91 -11.87 1.97
C PHE A 730 -0.59 -12.08 1.70
N ILE A 731 -1.32 -11.02 1.37
CA ILE A 731 -2.74 -11.10 0.97
C ILE A 731 -2.87 -11.92 -0.33
N VAL A 732 -1.98 -11.71 -1.28
CA VAL A 732 -1.94 -12.45 -2.54
C VAL A 732 -1.68 -13.94 -2.31
N VAL A 733 -0.77 -14.30 -1.41
CA VAL A 733 -0.52 -15.69 -1.04
C VAL A 733 -1.78 -16.37 -0.49
N VAL A 734 -2.54 -15.69 0.36
CA VAL A 734 -3.82 -16.22 0.87
C VAL A 734 -4.83 -16.42 -0.26
N LEU A 735 -4.88 -15.51 -1.22
CA LEU A 735 -5.75 -15.65 -2.40
C LEU A 735 -5.32 -16.86 -3.27
N ILE A 736 -4.02 -17.03 -3.49
CA ILE A 736 -3.46 -18.16 -4.24
C ILE A 736 -3.77 -19.49 -3.54
N ILE A 737 -3.61 -19.56 -2.22
CA ILE A 737 -3.96 -20.74 -1.44
C ILE A 737 -5.45 -21.04 -1.54
N SER A 738 -6.30 -20.04 -1.39
CA SER A 738 -7.76 -20.18 -1.48
C SER A 738 -8.20 -20.65 -2.87
N ALA A 739 -7.63 -20.07 -3.93
CA ALA A 739 -7.86 -20.46 -5.30
C ALA A 739 -7.35 -21.90 -5.59
N GLY A 740 -6.20 -22.24 -5.01
CA GLY A 740 -5.62 -23.57 -5.10
C GLY A 740 -6.47 -24.65 -4.43
N LEU A 741 -6.97 -24.37 -3.22
CA LEU A 741 -7.91 -25.25 -2.51
C LEU A 741 -9.21 -25.42 -3.30
N LEU A 742 -9.74 -24.35 -3.87
CA LEU A 742 -10.92 -24.42 -4.73
C LEU A 742 -10.64 -25.27 -5.97
N ALA A 743 -9.48 -25.09 -6.64
CA ALA A 743 -9.07 -25.89 -7.78
C ALA A 743 -9.00 -27.37 -7.44
N PHE A 744 -8.44 -27.72 -6.29
CA PHE A 744 -8.39 -29.09 -5.79
C PHE A 744 -9.79 -29.68 -5.64
N VAL A 745 -10.70 -28.98 -4.97
CA VAL A 745 -12.09 -29.44 -4.75
C VAL A 745 -12.82 -29.63 -6.07
N VAL A 746 -12.70 -28.68 -6.98
CA VAL A 746 -13.31 -28.73 -8.31
C VAL A 746 -12.81 -29.94 -9.11
N LEU A 747 -11.47 -30.08 -9.18
CA LEU A 747 -10.83 -31.19 -9.89
C LEU A 747 -11.21 -32.53 -9.28
N TYR A 748 -11.22 -32.64 -7.95
CA TYR A 748 -11.64 -33.84 -7.24
C TYR A 748 -13.09 -34.22 -7.59
N ASN A 749 -14.00 -33.24 -7.50
CA ASN A 749 -15.42 -33.48 -7.81
C ASN A 749 -15.61 -33.89 -9.27
N LEU A 750 -15.02 -33.18 -10.21
CA LEU A 750 -15.12 -33.49 -11.65
C LEU A 750 -14.53 -34.85 -12.00
N THR A 751 -13.38 -35.21 -11.41
CA THR A 751 -12.75 -36.50 -11.59
C THR A 751 -13.62 -37.63 -11.03
N ASN A 752 -14.19 -37.38 -9.84
CA ASN A 752 -15.10 -38.32 -9.19
C ASN A 752 -16.34 -38.58 -10.05
N VAL A 753 -16.96 -37.51 -10.57
CA VAL A 753 -18.08 -37.60 -11.52
C VAL A 753 -17.66 -38.39 -12.80
N ASN A 754 -16.50 -38.06 -13.36
CA ASN A 754 -15.98 -38.74 -14.55
C ASN A 754 -15.83 -40.26 -14.36
N ILE A 755 -15.29 -40.68 -13.21
CA ILE A 755 -15.13 -42.10 -12.89
C ILE A 755 -16.51 -42.77 -12.70
N SER A 756 -17.42 -42.13 -11.94
CA SER A 756 -18.75 -42.70 -11.68
C SER A 756 -19.60 -42.90 -12.95
N GLU A 757 -19.62 -41.89 -13.83
CA GLU A 757 -20.34 -41.98 -15.11
C GLU A 757 -19.81 -43.08 -16.05
N ARG A 758 -18.54 -43.45 -15.90
CA ARG A 758 -17.87 -44.43 -16.75
C ARG A 758 -17.63 -45.77 -16.06
N LEU A 759 -18.28 -46.01 -14.94
CA LEU A 759 -18.04 -47.19 -14.11
C LEU A 759 -18.17 -48.48 -14.94
N ARG A 760 -19.19 -48.59 -15.79
CA ARG A 760 -19.41 -49.74 -16.68
C ARG A 760 -18.29 -49.88 -17.73
N GLU A 761 -17.89 -48.76 -18.37
CA GLU A 761 -16.80 -48.79 -19.35
C GLU A 761 -15.51 -49.27 -18.69
N ILE A 762 -15.21 -48.72 -17.50
CA ILE A 762 -14.03 -49.03 -16.70
C ILE A 762 -14.07 -50.53 -16.28
N ALA A 763 -15.20 -51.00 -15.79
CA ALA A 763 -15.38 -52.40 -15.42
C ALA A 763 -15.22 -53.33 -16.63
N THR A 764 -15.77 -52.98 -17.80
CA THR A 764 -15.59 -53.71 -19.03
C THR A 764 -14.12 -53.85 -19.44
N ILE A 765 -13.39 -52.74 -19.37
CA ILE A 765 -11.96 -52.73 -19.70
C ILE A 765 -11.16 -53.60 -18.71
N LYS A 766 -11.49 -53.56 -17.41
CA LYS A 766 -10.90 -54.44 -16.41
C LYS A 766 -11.20 -55.94 -16.65
N VAL A 767 -12.44 -56.28 -17.03
CA VAL A 767 -12.81 -57.66 -17.36
C VAL A 767 -12.10 -58.15 -18.62
N LEU A 768 -11.82 -57.26 -19.57
CA LEU A 768 -11.01 -57.56 -20.75
C LEU A 768 -9.52 -57.79 -20.45
N GLY A 769 -9.10 -57.74 -19.18
CA GLY A 769 -7.75 -58.06 -18.73
C GLY A 769 -6.75 -56.89 -18.64
N PHE A 770 -7.20 -55.67 -18.78
CA PHE A 770 -6.33 -54.50 -18.61
C PHE A 770 -5.95 -54.31 -17.12
N TYR A 771 -4.68 -54.03 -16.89
CA TYR A 771 -4.17 -53.76 -15.53
C TYR A 771 -4.69 -52.43 -14.96
N ASP A 772 -4.79 -52.33 -13.65
CA ASP A 772 -5.25 -51.14 -12.96
C ASP A 772 -4.50 -49.85 -13.38
N LYS A 773 -3.20 -49.95 -13.69
CA LYS A 773 -2.37 -48.83 -14.18
C LYS A 773 -2.81 -48.39 -15.61
N GLU A 774 -3.18 -49.32 -16.48
CA GLU A 774 -3.62 -49.00 -17.83
C GLU A 774 -5.01 -48.35 -17.85
N VAL A 775 -5.91 -48.92 -17.04
CA VAL A 775 -7.23 -48.35 -16.80
C VAL A 775 -7.16 -46.93 -16.23
N SER A 776 -6.29 -46.73 -15.27
CA SER A 776 -6.06 -45.40 -14.66
C SER A 776 -5.46 -44.43 -15.69
N ALA A 777 -4.47 -44.87 -16.47
CA ALA A 777 -3.88 -44.05 -17.54
C ALA A 777 -4.92 -43.64 -18.60
N TYR A 778 -5.91 -44.50 -18.88
CA TYR A 778 -7.00 -44.22 -19.81
C TYR A 778 -7.90 -43.09 -19.29
N VAL A 779 -8.29 -43.14 -18.02
CA VAL A 779 -9.15 -42.10 -17.39
C VAL A 779 -8.37 -40.82 -17.18
N TYR A 780 -7.15 -40.88 -16.64
CA TYR A 780 -6.38 -39.71 -16.24
C TYR A 780 -5.86 -38.91 -17.42
N ARG A 781 -5.59 -39.55 -18.55
CA ARG A 781 -5.20 -38.86 -19.77
C ARG A 781 -6.27 -37.88 -20.21
N GLU A 782 -7.55 -38.27 -20.16
CA GLU A 782 -8.65 -37.35 -20.45
C GLU A 782 -8.68 -36.18 -19.47
N ASN A 783 -8.54 -36.45 -18.16
CA ASN A 783 -8.51 -35.43 -17.14
C ASN A 783 -7.35 -34.45 -17.33
N ILE A 784 -6.15 -34.94 -17.67
CA ILE A 784 -4.98 -34.08 -17.90
C ILE A 784 -5.22 -33.19 -19.13
N PHE A 785 -5.77 -33.71 -20.23
CA PHE A 785 -6.11 -32.89 -21.39
C PHE A 785 -7.17 -31.82 -21.06
N LEU A 786 -8.22 -32.20 -20.34
CA LEU A 786 -9.25 -31.29 -19.91
C LEU A 786 -8.69 -30.20 -18.97
N THR A 787 -7.80 -30.59 -18.08
CA THR A 787 -7.11 -29.65 -17.17
C THR A 787 -6.23 -28.68 -17.95
N LEU A 788 -5.47 -29.18 -18.92
CA LEU A 788 -4.61 -28.30 -19.72
C LEU A 788 -5.43 -27.31 -20.55
N ILE A 789 -6.51 -27.77 -21.19
CA ILE A 789 -7.41 -26.90 -21.95
C ILE A 789 -8.06 -25.86 -21.01
N GLY A 790 -8.53 -26.32 -19.85
CA GLY A 790 -9.13 -25.45 -18.84
C GLY A 790 -8.12 -24.41 -18.29
N ALA A 791 -6.90 -24.86 -18.02
CA ALA A 791 -5.83 -23.96 -17.57
C ALA A 791 -5.49 -22.91 -18.63
N LEU A 792 -5.35 -23.31 -19.89
CA LEU A 792 -5.10 -22.37 -20.99
C LEU A 792 -6.25 -21.36 -21.18
N ALA A 793 -7.50 -21.83 -21.12
CA ALA A 793 -8.66 -20.94 -21.12
C ALA A 793 -8.66 -20.00 -19.89
N GLY A 794 -8.22 -20.54 -18.74
CA GLY A 794 -8.05 -19.78 -17.50
C GLY A 794 -6.99 -18.69 -17.59
N LEU A 795 -5.93 -18.87 -18.40
CA LEU A 795 -4.96 -17.80 -18.63
C LEU A 795 -5.62 -16.56 -19.25
N VAL A 796 -6.45 -16.77 -20.27
CA VAL A 796 -7.16 -15.68 -20.94
C VAL A 796 -8.18 -15.01 -19.99
N LEU A 797 -8.97 -15.80 -19.29
CA LEU A 797 -9.92 -15.28 -18.30
C LEU A 797 -9.21 -14.59 -17.15
N GLY A 798 -8.04 -15.09 -16.75
CA GLY A 798 -7.20 -14.52 -15.69
C GLY A 798 -6.65 -13.15 -16.04
N ILE A 799 -6.25 -12.93 -17.29
CA ILE A 799 -5.83 -11.58 -17.76
C ILE A 799 -6.99 -10.59 -17.62
N VAL A 800 -8.20 -10.97 -18.02
CA VAL A 800 -9.39 -10.11 -17.90
C VAL A 800 -9.71 -9.84 -16.44
N LEU A 801 -9.69 -10.87 -15.60
CA LEU A 801 -9.94 -10.74 -14.16
C LEU A 801 -8.89 -9.86 -13.47
N HIS A 802 -7.62 -10.08 -13.77
CA HIS A 802 -6.52 -9.26 -13.29
C HIS A 802 -6.72 -7.79 -13.67
N SER A 803 -6.99 -7.50 -14.95
CA SER A 803 -7.22 -6.12 -15.41
C SER A 803 -8.39 -5.46 -14.69
N LEU A 804 -9.48 -6.21 -14.44
CA LEU A 804 -10.64 -5.71 -13.68
C LEU A 804 -10.26 -5.39 -12.22
N ILE A 805 -9.56 -6.31 -11.56
CA ILE A 805 -9.15 -6.12 -10.16
C ILE A 805 -8.21 -4.93 -10.05
N MET A 806 -7.20 -4.84 -10.93
CA MET A 806 -6.24 -3.75 -10.90
C MET A 806 -6.92 -2.39 -11.14
N SER A 807 -7.95 -2.33 -12.00
CA SER A 807 -8.70 -1.08 -12.22
C SER A 807 -9.53 -0.65 -11.03
N LEU A 808 -9.97 -1.59 -10.19
CA LEU A 808 -10.77 -1.31 -8.99
C LEU A 808 -9.92 -1.07 -7.74
N ALA A 809 -8.72 -1.63 -7.72
CA ALA A 809 -7.77 -1.51 -6.60
C ALA A 809 -6.84 -0.29 -6.74
N GLU A 810 -6.87 0.40 -7.88
CA GLU A 810 -5.95 1.48 -8.19
C GLU A 810 -6.05 2.63 -7.18
N LEU A 811 -4.91 3.09 -6.67
CA LEU A 811 -4.79 4.18 -5.72
C LEU A 811 -4.95 5.54 -6.41
N ASP A 812 -5.36 6.57 -5.68
CA ASP A 812 -5.43 7.92 -6.23
C ASP A 812 -4.06 8.43 -6.69
N THR A 813 -3.02 8.18 -5.90
CA THR A 813 -1.65 8.64 -6.17
C THR A 813 -0.75 7.61 -6.83
N VAL A 814 -1.22 6.35 -7.01
CA VAL A 814 -0.40 5.26 -7.56
C VAL A 814 -1.12 4.60 -8.71
N MET A 815 -0.48 4.54 -9.86
CA MET A 815 -0.93 3.78 -11.01
C MET A 815 -0.29 2.40 -10.99
N PHE A 816 -1.10 1.36 -10.95
CA PHE A 816 -0.58 0.00 -10.93
C PHE A 816 -0.10 -0.46 -12.31
N GLY A 817 0.94 -1.29 -12.32
CA GLY A 817 1.33 -2.06 -13.49
C GLY A 817 0.17 -2.96 -13.96
N ARG A 818 0.09 -3.24 -15.25
CA ARG A 818 -0.90 -4.17 -15.81
C ARG A 818 -0.27 -5.37 -16.50
N ASN A 819 1.02 -5.54 -16.30
CA ASN A 819 1.76 -6.63 -16.89
C ASN A 819 1.71 -7.83 -15.94
N ILE A 820 1.53 -9.00 -16.52
CA ILE A 820 1.67 -10.28 -15.84
C ILE A 820 2.95 -10.91 -16.38
N GLU A 821 3.87 -11.31 -15.53
CA GLU A 821 5.10 -11.95 -15.92
C GLU A 821 4.84 -13.31 -16.60
N LYS A 822 5.68 -13.65 -17.55
CA LYS A 822 5.58 -14.95 -18.26
C LYS A 822 5.69 -16.13 -17.31
N LEU A 823 6.49 -16.00 -16.25
CA LEU A 823 6.64 -17.02 -15.21
C LEU A 823 5.35 -17.23 -14.41
N SER A 824 4.58 -16.19 -14.14
CA SER A 824 3.33 -16.24 -13.40
C SER A 824 2.25 -17.04 -14.15
N PHE A 825 2.23 -16.95 -15.48
CA PHE A 825 1.40 -17.85 -16.31
C PHE A 825 1.84 -19.30 -16.17
N LEU A 826 3.16 -19.54 -16.20
CA LEU A 826 3.71 -20.88 -16.05
C LEU A 826 3.39 -21.46 -14.67
N TYR A 827 3.58 -20.69 -13.59
CA TYR A 827 3.25 -21.10 -12.22
C TYR A 827 1.76 -21.44 -12.07
N SER A 828 0.88 -20.61 -12.61
CA SER A 828 -0.57 -20.85 -12.56
C SER A 828 -0.95 -22.17 -13.25
N VAL A 829 -0.40 -22.45 -14.42
CA VAL A 829 -0.61 -23.72 -15.12
C VAL A 829 0.02 -24.88 -14.35
N ALA A 830 1.26 -24.72 -13.87
CA ALA A 830 1.97 -25.75 -13.13
C ALA A 830 1.23 -26.15 -11.85
N ILE A 831 0.78 -25.16 -11.06
CA ILE A 831 0.01 -25.40 -9.83
C ILE A 831 -1.31 -26.11 -10.16
N THR A 832 -2.04 -25.68 -11.20
CA THR A 832 -3.27 -26.33 -11.64
C THR A 832 -3.00 -27.80 -12.06
N MET A 833 -1.91 -28.05 -12.76
CA MET A 833 -1.50 -29.40 -13.15
C MET A 833 -1.07 -30.27 -11.96
N VAL A 834 -0.36 -29.67 -10.99
CA VAL A 834 0.01 -30.37 -9.74
C VAL A 834 -1.23 -30.80 -8.99
N PHE A 835 -2.23 -29.94 -8.84
CA PHE A 835 -3.50 -30.32 -8.23
C PHE A 835 -4.22 -31.42 -9.01
N ALA A 836 -4.18 -31.39 -10.33
CA ALA A 836 -4.76 -32.45 -11.16
C ALA A 836 -4.04 -33.79 -10.92
N ILE A 837 -2.72 -33.78 -10.81
CA ILE A 837 -1.91 -34.97 -10.51
C ILE A 837 -2.25 -35.51 -9.12
N ILE A 838 -2.31 -34.64 -8.10
CA ILE A 838 -2.67 -35.02 -6.72
C ILE A 838 -4.06 -35.66 -6.70
N VAL A 839 -5.05 -35.02 -7.34
CA VAL A 839 -6.41 -35.57 -7.43
C VAL A 839 -6.41 -36.94 -8.14
N ASN A 840 -5.70 -37.09 -9.24
CA ASN A 840 -5.59 -38.36 -9.94
C ASN A 840 -4.95 -39.46 -9.07
N LEU A 841 -3.92 -39.11 -8.28
CA LEU A 841 -3.30 -40.03 -7.33
C LEU A 841 -4.28 -40.44 -6.21
N VAL A 842 -5.04 -39.52 -5.66
CA VAL A 842 -6.06 -39.81 -4.66
C VAL A 842 -7.14 -40.70 -5.23
N MET A 843 -7.58 -40.45 -6.45
CA MET A 843 -8.62 -41.20 -7.14
C MET A 843 -8.17 -42.55 -7.66
N TYR A 844 -6.84 -42.80 -7.78
CA TYR A 844 -6.30 -44.13 -8.16
C TYR A 844 -6.79 -45.24 -7.23
N ARG A 845 -6.86 -44.95 -5.92
CA ARG A 845 -7.38 -45.91 -4.94
C ARG A 845 -8.85 -46.23 -5.14
N LYS A 846 -9.65 -45.25 -5.58
CA LYS A 846 -11.05 -45.47 -5.94
C LYS A 846 -11.20 -46.32 -7.18
N LEU A 847 -10.42 -46.03 -8.24
CA LEU A 847 -10.40 -46.80 -9.49
C LEU A 847 -10.02 -48.27 -9.27
N LYS A 848 -9.02 -48.53 -8.40
CA LYS A 848 -8.59 -49.89 -8.07
C LYS A 848 -9.69 -50.73 -7.42
N LYS A 849 -10.54 -50.08 -6.57
CA LYS A 849 -11.60 -50.73 -5.81
C LYS A 849 -12.91 -51.01 -6.58
N ILE A 850 -13.00 -50.62 -7.85
CA ILE A 850 -14.19 -50.85 -8.65
C ILE A 850 -14.42 -52.35 -8.85
N PRO A 851 -15.56 -52.91 -8.35
CA PRO A 851 -15.87 -54.32 -8.51
C PRO A 851 -16.27 -54.60 -9.96
N MET A 852 -15.55 -55.53 -10.60
CA MET A 852 -15.71 -55.84 -12.04
C MET A 852 -17.10 -56.46 -12.33
N VAL A 853 -17.50 -57.44 -11.56
CA VAL A 853 -18.70 -58.25 -11.81
C VAL A 853 -19.99 -57.47 -11.49
N GLU A 854 -20.04 -56.78 -10.35
CA GLU A 854 -21.24 -56.04 -9.92
C GLU A 854 -21.52 -54.81 -10.79
N SER A 855 -20.45 -54.18 -11.28
CA SER A 855 -20.58 -53.00 -12.17
C SER A 855 -21.11 -53.35 -13.57
N LEU A 856 -21.03 -54.62 -13.95
CA LEU A 856 -21.52 -55.13 -15.25
C LEU A 856 -22.90 -55.80 -15.16
N LYS A 857 -23.34 -56.19 -13.94
CA LYS A 857 -24.70 -56.70 -13.76
C LYS A 857 -25.68 -55.61 -14.20
N SER A 858 -26.47 -55.86 -15.19
CA SER A 858 -27.63 -55.09 -15.54
C SER A 858 -28.56 -55.08 -14.32
N VAL A 859 -29.07 -53.93 -13.98
CA VAL A 859 -30.22 -53.83 -13.08
C VAL A 859 -31.39 -54.43 -13.87
N GLU A 860 -31.68 -55.69 -13.64
CA GLU A 860 -32.94 -56.31 -14.07
C GLU A 860 -34.07 -55.71 -13.22
#